data_0f73d524951716018cc4759f02a9aaa3
#
_entry.id   0f73d524951716018cc4759f02a9aaa3
#
_cell.length_a   1.000
_cell.length_b   1.000
_cell.length_c   1.000
_cell.angle_alpha   90.00
_cell.angle_beta   90.00
_cell.angle_gamma   90.00
#
_symmetry.space_group_name_H-M   'P 1'
#
loop_
_entity.id
_entity.type
_entity.pdbx_description
1 polymer ?
#
loop_
_entity_poly.entity_id
_entity_poly.type
_entity_poly.pdbx_seq_one_letter_code
_entity_poly.pdbx_strand_id
1 'polypeptide(L)'
;MALFANAPRLALYNPLIKSIALVGLGLMNPAQAADEATDEEARLEKVTVISTGIRGAQRTVTESPAPIDIVTSDQLLKTGRADLTEAIAKLLPSFNYGTNVAGYNSTIRPLSNRSLAPAYTLVLVNGKRRHNSALPANGSTDSSGANSVDIDMIPISAVERIEVLKDSAAAQYGSDAIAGVINVILKSGAEGGHLGVTYGKLYSGEGEVTKFEGDTGFELGDGGFLHLSADARKRGDASWNEKATNNAYFPGDPREASWDRVGVKNGDPQIKAFNLAYNAELPLDDQTTLYSYGTYGQRDAIINNYFRYPNGNANIPELFADGYYPLNNLDDTDYQYLIGGKGQALGWNWDLSTTYGRNNNHQYSDRTINPSLGPASPTSFDDLATYRFEQWVNNIDITRAFDGLFGVPLQVSAGLEHRWERFQTFSGDAQAYQVGGYRFPATLPNGQANPLAGQLASIAAQAAAVISPQDTTSLQRNNYAAYVDFGITPIEPLFVDLALRAEHFDDDSGNTVSAKLNSRYEFTDTFAVRGTVGTGFRAPSLTQIGYSISDNRVGAAPDGTIVPAVTRIAPVNSALAQALGATSLDPEKSRNLGFGVTWQPAPRTSLTADAYWIEIADRIARTESLYGPALAPILAAQGVDTSTWTSYYANAFDTRTRGLDIVIDHSSQYGAWGDVRWSAGFNYNKTVIIDVKDAPAALQGLGSNPGGSLTWVGRAREGDLTDAQPKTKWVLGGKWTLGDLGVNLQTTRYGKVKTLQQLESGDRSFGAKWITDLEVSYTLYDNITLSVGGTNIFDVRPDKNAIPSAVGLNLYGNSPFYPGGGFWYSKIAYDF
;
A
#
# COMPACT_ATOMS: atom_id res chain seq x y z
N MET A 1 -21.40 24.15 47.49
CA MET A 1 -21.45 22.67 47.61
C MET A 1 -22.37 22.16 46.49
N ALA A 2 -21.83 21.95 45.32
CA ALA A 2 -22.41 21.20 44.18
C ALA A 2 -21.67 21.59 42.88
N LEU A 3 -20.43 21.08 42.76
CA LEU A 3 -19.64 21.18 41.53
C LEU A 3 -18.59 20.07 41.59
N PHE A 4 -19.02 18.81 41.37
CA PHE A 4 -18.17 17.65 41.06
C PHE A 4 -19.08 16.42 40.86
N ALA A 5 -19.86 16.45 39.78
CA ALA A 5 -20.60 15.27 39.33
C ALA A 5 -20.68 15.30 37.82
N ASN A 6 -19.58 14.88 37.15
CA ASN A 6 -19.55 14.32 35.79
C ASN A 6 -18.08 14.09 35.35
N ALA A 7 -17.36 13.28 36.14
CA ALA A 7 -16.18 12.58 35.60
C ALA A 7 -16.68 11.29 34.93
N PRO A 8 -16.35 10.99 33.68
CA PRO A 8 -16.62 9.68 33.12
C PRO A 8 -15.86 8.64 33.96
N ARG A 9 -16.58 7.67 34.48
CA ARG A 9 -16.00 6.49 35.11
C ARG A 9 -15.10 5.84 34.09
N LEU A 10 -13.79 6.00 34.21
CA LEU A 10 -12.78 5.16 33.55
C LEU A 10 -13.10 3.73 34.02
N ALA A 11 -13.69 2.99 33.11
CA ALA A 11 -13.97 1.59 33.31
C ALA A 11 -12.61 0.88 33.43
N LEU A 12 -12.30 0.37 34.62
CA LEU A 12 -11.14 -0.48 34.97
C LEU A 12 -11.19 -1.86 34.22
N TYR A 13 -11.54 -1.85 32.96
CA TYR A 13 -11.65 -3.04 32.10
C TYR A 13 -10.66 -3.04 30.92
N ASN A 14 -9.64 -2.22 30.98
CA ASN A 14 -8.59 -2.26 29.97
C ASN A 14 -7.51 -3.28 30.38
N PRO A 15 -7.40 -4.45 29.72
CA PRO A 15 -6.44 -5.49 30.09
C PRO A 15 -4.99 -4.98 30.02
N LEU A 16 -4.70 -3.98 29.17
CA LEU A 16 -3.39 -3.36 29.08
C LEU A 16 -2.95 -2.71 30.40
N ILE A 17 -3.85 -1.97 31.04
CA ILE A 17 -3.55 -1.31 32.32
C ILE A 17 -3.26 -2.33 33.43
N LYS A 18 -3.95 -3.47 33.42
CA LYS A 18 -3.67 -4.55 34.38
C LYS A 18 -2.33 -5.25 34.12
N SER A 19 -1.99 -5.44 32.83
CA SER A 19 -0.72 -6.09 32.44
C SER A 19 0.48 -5.21 32.73
N ILE A 20 0.38 -3.89 32.44
CA ILE A 20 1.43 -2.92 32.75
C ILE A 20 1.63 -2.76 34.29
N ALA A 21 0.53 -2.77 35.06
CA ALA A 21 0.62 -2.71 36.53
C ALA A 21 1.28 -3.97 37.13
N LEU A 22 1.10 -5.15 36.54
CA LEU A 22 1.76 -6.38 37.01
C LEU A 22 3.26 -6.43 36.69
N VAL A 23 3.68 -5.91 35.53
CA VAL A 23 5.11 -5.83 35.17
C VAL A 23 5.84 -4.75 35.97
N GLY A 24 5.18 -3.63 36.29
CA GLY A 24 5.78 -2.54 37.06
C GLY A 24 5.95 -2.81 38.57
N LEU A 25 5.21 -3.75 39.16
CA LEU A 25 5.26 -4.06 40.61
C LEU A 25 6.22 -5.20 40.99
N GLY A 26 6.76 -5.94 40.00
CA GLY A 26 7.63 -7.10 40.25
C GLY A 26 9.13 -6.85 40.18
N LEU A 27 9.60 -5.66 39.75
CA LEU A 27 10.99 -5.44 39.36
C LEU A 27 11.71 -4.30 40.10
N MET A 28 11.37 -4.04 41.33
CA MET A 28 12.19 -3.16 42.15
C MET A 28 13.17 -3.98 43.00
N ASN A 29 14.33 -4.28 42.45
CA ASN A 29 15.52 -4.57 43.24
C ASN A 29 16.65 -3.64 42.75
N PRO A 30 17.22 -2.83 43.62
CA PRO A 30 18.26 -1.89 43.22
C PRO A 30 19.66 -2.51 43.33
N ALA A 31 20.48 -2.16 42.38
CA ALA A 31 21.93 -2.13 42.36
C ALA A 31 22.70 -3.39 42.03
N GLN A 32 23.44 -3.29 40.93
CA GLN A 32 24.92 -3.20 41.02
C GLN A 32 25.59 -2.94 39.66
N ALA A 33 26.57 -2.04 39.73
CA ALA A 33 27.73 -1.89 38.88
C ALA A 33 27.54 -1.30 37.47
N ALA A 34 27.84 -0.02 37.37
CA ALA A 34 28.34 0.58 36.15
C ALA A 34 29.74 -0.03 35.85
N ASP A 35 29.84 -0.74 34.73
CA ASP A 35 31.11 -0.93 34.07
C ASP A 35 31.14 -0.01 32.85
N GLU A 36 32.31 0.58 32.58
CA GLU A 36 32.54 1.58 31.56
C GLU A 36 32.17 1.03 30.18
N ALA A 37 30.96 1.34 29.70
CA ALA A 37 30.61 1.19 28.32
C ALA A 37 31.46 2.17 27.49
N THR A 38 32.28 1.65 26.63
CA THR A 38 33.17 2.39 25.76
C THR A 38 32.40 3.41 24.92
N ASP A 39 32.98 4.57 24.70
CA ASP A 39 32.45 5.75 23.98
C ASP A 39 31.98 5.46 22.53
N GLU A 40 32.12 4.23 22.05
CA GLU A 40 31.72 3.77 20.72
C GLU A 40 30.22 3.44 20.57
N GLU A 41 29.56 2.93 21.60
CA GLU A 41 28.12 2.61 21.57
C GLU A 41 27.20 3.84 21.67
N ALA A 42 27.73 4.97 22.04
CA ALA A 42 26.96 6.21 22.21
C ALA A 42 26.92 7.13 20.99
N ARG A 43 27.55 6.75 19.89
CA ARG A 43 27.36 7.41 18.60
C ARG A 43 26.03 6.91 18.02
N LEU A 44 25.19 7.84 17.50
CA LEU A 44 24.16 7.47 16.53
C LEU A 44 24.85 6.56 15.54
N GLU A 45 24.45 5.28 15.49
CA GLU A 45 25.01 4.34 14.53
C GLU A 45 25.02 5.00 13.16
N LYS A 46 26.20 5.11 12.58
CA LYS A 46 26.38 5.70 11.26
C LYS A 46 25.83 4.70 10.25
N VAL A 47 24.52 4.68 10.07
CA VAL A 47 23.88 3.75 9.15
C VAL A 47 24.30 4.12 7.74
N THR A 48 25.04 3.24 7.11
CA THR A 48 25.53 3.40 5.76
C THR A 48 24.44 3.04 4.76
N VAL A 49 24.12 3.94 3.84
CA VAL A 49 23.10 3.74 2.80
C VAL A 49 23.73 3.09 1.58
N ILE A 50 23.18 1.99 1.08
CA ILE A 50 23.85 1.17 0.05
C ILE A 50 23.59 1.67 -1.37
N SER A 51 22.46 2.24 -1.73
CA SER A 51 22.14 2.42 -3.15
C SER A 51 21.29 3.63 -3.49
N THR A 52 21.33 4.67 -2.74
CA THR A 52 20.43 5.77 -2.94
C THR A 52 21.13 6.98 -3.52
N GLY A 53 21.02 7.16 -4.78
CA GLY A 53 21.41 8.38 -5.45
C GLY A 53 22.69 8.24 -6.28
N ILE A 54 23.67 7.43 -5.91
CA ILE A 54 24.87 7.15 -6.70
C ILE A 54 25.24 5.69 -6.53
N ARG A 55 25.29 4.98 -7.61
CA ARG A 55 25.73 3.58 -7.60
C ARG A 55 27.22 3.53 -7.27
N GLY A 56 27.58 2.81 -6.21
CA GLY A 56 28.97 2.47 -5.87
C GLY A 56 29.60 3.19 -4.70
N ALA A 57 29.06 4.27 -4.17
CA ALA A 57 29.55 4.92 -2.95
C ALA A 57 28.57 4.72 -1.80
N GLN A 58 29.04 4.14 -0.71
CA GLN A 58 28.27 4.06 0.53
C GLN A 58 28.26 5.43 1.21
N ARG A 59 27.09 5.93 1.62
CA ARG A 59 26.91 7.23 2.25
C ARG A 59 25.93 7.15 3.42
N THR A 60 26.08 8.02 4.39
CA THR A 60 25.09 8.18 5.47
C THR A 60 23.92 9.06 4.99
N VAL A 61 22.83 9.10 5.74
CA VAL A 61 21.66 9.94 5.46
C VAL A 61 22.04 11.43 5.33
N THR A 62 22.96 11.91 6.18
CA THR A 62 23.42 13.31 6.17
C THR A 62 24.43 13.63 5.07
N GLU A 63 25.13 12.63 4.55
CA GLU A 63 26.07 12.74 3.44
C GLU A 63 25.41 12.54 2.07
N SER A 64 24.18 12.08 2.04
CA SER A 64 23.44 11.87 0.80
C SER A 64 23.07 13.16 0.10
N PRO A 65 23.33 13.31 -1.22
CA PRO A 65 22.87 14.46 -1.99
C PRO A 65 21.36 14.48 -2.25
N ALA A 66 20.66 13.40 -1.91
CA ALA A 66 19.22 13.28 -2.02
C ALA A 66 18.58 12.93 -0.65
N PRO A 67 17.33 13.30 -0.40
CA PRO A 67 16.65 12.98 0.87
C PRO A 67 16.37 11.49 1.02
N ILE A 68 16.90 10.91 2.09
CA ILE A 68 16.79 9.48 2.41
C ILE A 68 16.34 9.32 3.85
N ASP A 69 15.39 8.40 4.07
CA ASP A 69 15.05 7.89 5.40
C ASP A 69 15.49 6.43 5.51
N ILE A 70 15.86 6.00 6.71
CA ILE A 70 16.17 4.61 7.02
C ILE A 70 15.27 4.14 8.14
N VAL A 71 14.69 2.96 7.95
CA VAL A 71 13.92 2.24 8.97
C VAL A 71 14.65 0.93 9.26
N THR A 72 15.08 0.74 10.51
CA THR A 72 15.82 -0.45 10.91
C THR A 72 14.90 -1.61 11.26
N SER A 73 15.44 -2.84 11.27
CA SER A 73 14.74 -4.06 11.73
C SER A 73 14.14 -3.87 13.12
N ASP A 74 14.92 -3.34 14.08
CA ASP A 74 14.46 -3.05 15.45
C ASP A 74 13.22 -2.14 15.48
N GLN A 75 13.20 -1.08 14.67
CA GLN A 75 12.04 -0.20 14.57
C GLN A 75 10.81 -0.90 13.97
N LEU A 76 11.02 -1.73 12.94
CA LEU A 76 9.93 -2.50 12.30
C LEU A 76 9.30 -3.49 13.28
N LEU A 77 10.11 -4.26 13.99
CA LEU A 77 9.65 -5.30 14.91
C LEU A 77 8.93 -4.74 16.15
N LYS A 78 9.13 -3.46 16.51
CA LYS A 78 8.50 -2.76 17.64
C LYS A 78 7.20 -2.04 17.30
N THR A 79 6.70 -2.14 16.09
CA THR A 79 5.44 -1.47 15.70
C THR A 79 4.17 -2.18 16.18
N GLY A 80 4.28 -3.38 16.72
CA GLY A 80 3.21 -4.16 17.36
C GLY A 80 2.20 -4.80 16.42
N ARG A 81 1.84 -4.16 15.32
CA ARG A 81 1.02 -4.75 14.24
C ARG A 81 1.94 -5.22 13.12
N ALA A 82 1.67 -6.40 12.65
CA ALA A 82 2.66 -7.26 12.02
C ALA A 82 2.87 -7.08 10.50
N ASP A 83 2.28 -6.07 9.86
CA ASP A 83 2.39 -5.84 8.42
C ASP A 83 3.49 -4.82 8.12
N LEU A 84 4.34 -5.10 7.13
CA LEU A 84 5.45 -4.23 6.74
C LEU A 84 4.96 -2.86 6.24
N THR A 85 3.88 -2.87 5.45
CA THR A 85 3.18 -1.67 4.98
C THR A 85 2.74 -0.75 6.13
N GLU A 86 2.09 -1.32 7.16
CA GLU A 86 1.63 -0.52 8.31
C GLU A 86 2.81 0.01 9.13
N ALA A 87 3.87 -0.80 9.29
CA ALA A 87 5.07 -0.40 10.01
C ALA A 87 5.76 0.81 9.36
N ILE A 88 5.97 0.77 8.04
CA ILE A 88 6.56 1.90 7.29
C ILE A 88 5.68 3.16 7.42
N ALA A 89 4.38 3.01 7.23
CA ALA A 89 3.47 4.15 7.31
C ALA A 89 3.40 4.76 8.73
N LYS A 90 3.60 3.99 9.79
CA LYS A 90 3.68 4.50 11.16
C LYS A 90 4.97 5.26 11.44
N LEU A 91 6.09 4.77 10.95
CA LEU A 91 7.42 5.30 11.24
C LEU A 91 7.75 6.54 10.39
N LEU A 92 7.29 6.60 9.14
CA LEU A 92 7.64 7.66 8.21
C LEU A 92 6.48 8.67 8.01
N PRO A 93 6.72 9.98 8.23
CA PRO A 93 5.65 10.98 8.15
C PRO A 93 5.13 11.23 6.74
N SER A 94 5.93 11.00 5.70
CA SER A 94 5.50 11.18 4.30
C SER A 94 4.65 10.05 3.75
N PHE A 95 4.58 8.90 4.46
CA PHE A 95 3.86 7.72 4.02
C PHE A 95 2.48 7.60 4.67
N ASN A 96 1.52 7.18 3.86
CA ASN A 96 0.22 6.73 4.29
C ASN A 96 -0.11 5.40 3.60
N TYR A 97 -1.05 4.65 4.13
CA TYR A 97 -1.55 3.43 3.51
C TYR A 97 -3.08 3.44 3.44
N GLY A 98 -3.64 2.66 2.52
CA GLY A 98 -5.07 2.54 2.37
C GLY A 98 -5.70 1.84 3.58
N THR A 99 -6.61 2.52 4.27
CA THR A 99 -7.39 1.93 5.36
C THR A 99 -8.77 1.46 4.91
N ASN A 100 -9.03 1.48 3.59
CA ASN A 100 -10.27 0.97 3.04
C ASN A 100 -10.37 -0.54 3.31
N VAL A 101 -11.40 -0.92 4.00
CA VAL A 101 -11.64 -2.28 4.50
C VAL A 101 -12.77 -2.99 3.75
N ALA A 102 -13.08 -2.58 2.53
CA ALA A 102 -14.10 -3.18 1.69
C ALA A 102 -13.49 -3.94 0.49
N GLY A 103 -13.98 -5.16 0.25
CA GLY A 103 -13.58 -6.00 -0.86
C GLY A 103 -12.11 -6.42 -0.84
N TYR A 104 -11.58 -6.87 -1.96
CA TYR A 104 -10.21 -7.38 -2.08
C TYR A 104 -9.11 -6.36 -1.77
N ASN A 105 -9.40 -5.07 -1.91
CA ASN A 105 -8.47 -3.99 -1.52
C ASN A 105 -8.19 -3.92 -0.01
N SER A 106 -8.95 -4.66 0.81
CA SER A 106 -8.66 -4.79 2.25
C SER A 106 -7.50 -5.74 2.56
N THR A 107 -7.09 -6.56 1.59
CA THR A 107 -5.98 -7.53 1.73
C THR A 107 -4.64 -6.96 1.27
N ILE A 108 -4.64 -6.11 0.25
CA ILE A 108 -3.46 -5.40 -0.25
C ILE A 108 -3.64 -3.93 0.11
N ARG A 109 -2.74 -3.40 0.94
CA ARG A 109 -2.79 -2.02 1.45
C ARG A 109 -1.57 -1.25 0.97
N PRO A 110 -1.53 -0.82 -0.30
CA PRO A 110 -0.34 -0.23 -0.86
C PRO A 110 0.00 1.11 -0.21
N LEU A 111 1.32 1.39 -0.13
CA LEU A 111 1.86 2.61 0.44
C LEU A 111 1.77 3.77 -0.54
N SER A 112 1.23 4.89 -0.11
CA SER A 112 1.33 6.17 -0.81
C SER A 112 2.41 7.04 -0.17
N ASN A 113 3.32 7.58 -0.97
CA ASN A 113 4.35 8.52 -0.53
C ASN A 113 3.96 9.93 -0.95
N ARG A 114 4.01 10.90 -0.02
CA ARG A 114 3.68 12.31 -0.31
C ARG A 114 2.30 12.50 -0.96
N SER A 115 1.32 11.67 -0.54
CA SER A 115 -0.04 11.58 -1.10
C SER A 115 -0.11 11.31 -2.61
N LEU A 116 0.96 10.81 -3.21
CA LEU A 116 0.97 10.31 -4.58
C LEU A 116 0.55 8.83 -4.60
N ALA A 117 -0.06 8.40 -5.71
CA ALA A 117 -0.52 7.02 -5.85
C ALA A 117 0.62 6.01 -5.64
N PRO A 118 0.34 4.85 -5.05
CA PRO A 118 1.37 3.84 -4.77
C PRO A 118 2.22 3.44 -5.97
N ALA A 119 1.65 3.42 -7.16
CA ALA A 119 2.33 3.09 -8.42
C ALA A 119 3.42 4.11 -8.85
N TYR A 120 3.56 5.24 -8.16
CA TYR A 120 4.64 6.21 -8.39
C TYR A 120 5.86 6.02 -7.49
N THR A 121 5.83 5.01 -6.61
CA THR A 121 6.97 4.65 -5.75
C THR A 121 7.49 3.29 -6.16
N LEU A 122 8.72 3.26 -6.66
CA LEU A 122 9.38 2.02 -7.04
C LEU A 122 9.80 1.24 -5.80
N VAL A 123 9.59 -0.07 -5.80
CA VAL A 123 10.05 -0.97 -4.74
C VAL A 123 11.18 -1.85 -5.27
N LEU A 124 12.26 -1.91 -4.51
CA LEU A 124 13.44 -2.75 -4.75
C LEU A 124 13.63 -3.72 -3.58
N VAL A 125 14.26 -4.86 -3.86
CA VAL A 125 14.81 -5.78 -2.88
C VAL A 125 16.30 -5.93 -3.20
N ASN A 126 17.17 -5.63 -2.23
CA ASN A 126 18.62 -5.59 -2.42
C ASN A 126 19.04 -4.80 -3.68
N GLY A 127 18.36 -3.65 -3.95
CA GLY A 127 18.67 -2.81 -5.10
C GLY A 127 18.12 -3.28 -6.45
N LYS A 128 17.41 -4.40 -6.52
CA LYS A 128 16.84 -4.95 -7.77
C LYS A 128 15.31 -4.85 -7.72
N ARG A 129 14.66 -4.55 -8.86
CA ARG A 129 13.22 -4.27 -8.98
C ARG A 129 12.37 -5.44 -8.48
N ARG A 130 11.40 -5.12 -7.61
CA ARG A 130 10.32 -6.01 -7.21
C ARG A 130 9.19 -5.95 -8.25
N HIS A 131 8.57 -7.10 -8.55
CA HIS A 131 7.39 -7.16 -9.42
C HIS A 131 6.13 -6.63 -8.72
N ASN A 132 5.15 -6.22 -9.50
CA ASN A 132 3.87 -5.73 -9.01
C ASN A 132 2.94 -6.89 -8.61
N SER A 133 1.99 -6.61 -7.73
CA SER A 133 0.82 -7.46 -7.50
C SER A 133 -0.04 -7.54 -8.77
N ALA A 134 -0.76 -8.64 -8.95
CA ALA A 134 -1.68 -8.83 -10.07
C ALA A 134 -2.99 -8.04 -9.90
N LEU A 135 -3.35 -7.63 -8.67
CA LEU A 135 -4.61 -6.96 -8.40
C LEU A 135 -4.53 -5.47 -8.75
N PRO A 136 -5.43 -4.95 -9.63
CA PRO A 136 -5.44 -3.54 -9.97
C PRO A 136 -5.97 -2.67 -8.83
N ALA A 137 -5.42 -1.46 -8.68
CA ALA A 137 -5.90 -0.48 -7.70
C ALA A 137 -7.24 0.11 -8.15
N ASN A 138 -8.32 -0.35 -7.53
CA ASN A 138 -9.71 0.10 -7.79
C ASN A 138 -10.38 0.72 -6.55
N GLY A 139 -9.58 1.10 -5.55
CA GLY A 139 -10.07 1.70 -4.31
C GLY A 139 -10.58 3.13 -4.46
N SER A 140 -11.19 3.66 -3.39
CA SER A 140 -11.71 5.03 -3.35
C SER A 140 -10.61 6.10 -3.32
N THR A 141 -9.42 5.78 -2.76
CA THR A 141 -8.27 6.68 -2.68
C THR A 141 -7.28 6.51 -3.83
N ASP A 142 -7.29 5.37 -4.49
CA ASP A 142 -6.57 5.13 -5.72
C ASP A 142 -7.41 4.25 -6.64
N SER A 143 -7.95 4.84 -7.67
CA SER A 143 -8.74 4.19 -8.72
C SER A 143 -8.05 4.35 -10.08
N SER A 144 -6.73 4.51 -10.06
CA SER A 144 -5.94 4.62 -11.29
C SER A 144 -5.94 3.33 -12.11
N GLY A 145 -6.26 2.19 -11.50
CA GLY A 145 -6.19 0.86 -12.12
C GLY A 145 -4.76 0.36 -12.29
N ALA A 146 -3.77 1.08 -11.79
CA ALA A 146 -2.38 0.64 -11.82
C ALA A 146 -2.16 -0.50 -10.81
N ASN A 147 -1.21 -1.36 -11.11
CA ASN A 147 -0.71 -2.33 -10.13
C ASN A 147 0.30 -1.65 -9.19
N SER A 148 0.31 -2.06 -7.96
CA SER A 148 1.32 -1.68 -6.97
C SER A 148 2.01 -2.92 -6.41
N VAL A 149 3.20 -2.74 -5.84
CA VAL A 149 3.90 -3.83 -5.18
C VAL A 149 3.23 -4.15 -3.84
N ASP A 150 3.06 -5.44 -3.54
CA ASP A 150 2.65 -5.92 -2.23
C ASP A 150 3.89 -6.30 -1.41
N ILE A 151 4.31 -5.39 -0.53
CA ILE A 151 5.49 -5.61 0.32
C ILE A 151 5.19 -6.51 1.52
N ASP A 152 3.92 -6.74 1.87
CA ASP A 152 3.52 -7.63 2.97
C ASP A 152 3.70 -9.12 2.62
N MET A 153 4.09 -9.42 1.38
CA MET A 153 4.54 -10.75 0.91
C MET A 153 6.04 -10.99 1.16
N ILE A 154 6.75 -10.05 1.78
CA ILE A 154 8.14 -10.20 2.23
C ILE A 154 8.11 -10.41 3.75
N PRO A 155 8.74 -11.46 4.31
CA PRO A 155 8.76 -11.64 5.77
C PRO A 155 9.47 -10.47 6.44
N ILE A 156 8.84 -9.89 7.46
CA ILE A 156 9.44 -8.77 8.21
C ILE A 156 10.74 -9.21 8.91
N SER A 157 10.84 -10.49 9.30
CA SER A 157 12.05 -11.08 9.88
C SER A 157 13.24 -11.09 8.91
N ALA A 158 12.99 -11.07 7.58
CA ALA A 158 14.02 -11.02 6.56
C ALA A 158 14.64 -9.63 6.39
N VAL A 159 14.01 -8.58 6.94
CA VAL A 159 14.41 -7.20 6.66
C VAL A 159 15.49 -6.75 7.64
N GLU A 160 16.65 -6.40 7.11
CA GLU A 160 17.75 -5.74 7.84
C GLU A 160 17.39 -4.27 8.08
N ARG A 161 16.99 -3.58 7.00
CA ARG A 161 16.53 -2.19 6.99
C ARG A 161 15.77 -1.88 5.72
N ILE A 162 15.05 -0.78 5.75
CA ILE A 162 14.41 -0.19 4.58
C ILE A 162 15.03 1.17 4.32
N GLU A 163 15.53 1.40 3.12
CA GLU A 163 16.03 2.67 2.64
C GLU A 163 14.96 3.33 1.78
N VAL A 164 14.59 4.55 2.11
CA VAL A 164 13.55 5.30 1.38
C VAL A 164 14.15 6.55 0.76
N LEU A 165 14.40 6.50 -0.53
CA LEU A 165 14.76 7.69 -1.31
C LEU A 165 13.48 8.46 -1.64
N LYS A 166 13.38 9.68 -1.12
CA LYS A 166 12.20 10.55 -1.25
C LYS A 166 12.31 11.55 -2.42
N ASP A 167 12.92 11.16 -3.51
CA ASP A 167 13.12 12.00 -4.69
C ASP A 167 12.94 11.20 -5.97
N SER A 168 12.68 11.88 -7.10
CA SER A 168 12.66 11.20 -8.39
C SER A 168 13.96 10.48 -8.65
N ALA A 169 13.87 9.22 -9.00
CA ALA A 169 15.02 8.38 -9.28
C ALA A 169 14.88 7.62 -10.61
N ALA A 170 14.00 8.08 -11.50
CA ALA A 170 13.77 7.42 -12.78
C ALA A 170 15.02 7.39 -13.67
N ALA A 171 15.91 8.37 -13.57
CA ALA A 171 17.19 8.35 -14.29
C ALA A 171 18.15 7.26 -13.82
N GLN A 172 17.98 6.73 -12.60
CA GLN A 172 18.85 5.70 -12.02
C GLN A 172 18.19 4.32 -12.03
N TYR A 173 16.88 4.25 -11.75
CA TYR A 173 16.14 2.99 -11.54
C TYR A 173 15.03 2.73 -12.56
N GLY A 174 14.76 3.68 -13.47
CA GLY A 174 13.76 3.56 -14.52
C GLY A 174 12.35 3.98 -14.10
N SER A 175 11.37 3.53 -14.88
CA SER A 175 9.96 3.86 -14.71
C SER A 175 9.46 3.60 -13.27
N ASP A 176 8.41 4.31 -12.87
CA ASP A 176 7.69 4.21 -11.59
C ASP A 176 8.38 4.95 -10.40
N ALA A 177 9.65 5.36 -10.52
CA ALA A 177 10.38 6.09 -9.47
C ALA A 177 10.11 7.61 -9.53
N ILE A 178 8.84 8.04 -9.58
CA ILE A 178 8.42 9.46 -9.61
C ILE A 178 8.40 10.07 -8.21
N ALA A 179 7.76 9.38 -7.26
CA ALA A 179 7.62 9.83 -5.87
C ALA A 179 8.79 9.39 -4.99
N GLY A 180 9.60 8.46 -5.47
CA GLY A 180 10.74 7.92 -4.75
C GLY A 180 10.94 6.42 -4.95
N VAL A 181 11.83 5.86 -4.12
CA VAL A 181 12.18 4.45 -4.12
C VAL A 181 12.13 3.91 -2.70
N ILE A 182 11.53 2.75 -2.51
CA ILE A 182 11.64 1.94 -1.29
C ILE A 182 12.57 0.78 -1.61
N ASN A 183 13.71 0.68 -0.94
CA ASN A 183 14.66 -0.41 -1.11
C ASN A 183 14.69 -1.25 0.17
N VAL A 184 14.16 -2.47 0.07
CA VAL A 184 14.17 -3.46 1.16
C VAL A 184 15.49 -4.19 1.13
N ILE A 185 16.32 -3.98 2.14
CA ILE A 185 17.59 -4.68 2.31
C ILE A 185 17.33 -5.90 3.18
N LEU A 186 17.64 -7.07 2.64
CA LEU A 186 17.52 -8.33 3.34
C LEU A 186 18.70 -8.57 4.28
N LYS A 187 18.43 -9.23 5.40
CA LYS A 187 19.47 -9.66 6.34
C LYS A 187 20.55 -10.48 5.64
N SER A 188 21.76 -10.21 6.02
CA SER A 188 22.98 -10.88 5.56
C SER A 188 23.82 -11.23 6.79
N GLY A 189 24.21 -12.45 6.93
CA GLY A 189 25.01 -12.88 8.08
C GLY A 189 25.06 -14.38 8.09
N ALA A 190 26.24 -14.90 8.45
CA ALA A 190 26.50 -16.33 8.50
C ALA A 190 26.19 -16.95 9.87
N GLU A 191 25.91 -16.12 10.89
CA GLU A 191 25.72 -16.56 12.26
C GLU A 191 24.55 -15.83 12.91
N GLY A 192 24.09 -16.38 14.02
CA GLY A 192 23.03 -15.81 14.82
C GLY A 192 21.64 -16.00 14.22
N GLY A 193 20.64 -15.54 14.95
CA GLY A 193 19.26 -15.63 14.52
C GLY A 193 18.31 -15.01 15.53
N HIS A 194 17.05 -14.90 15.09
CA HIS A 194 15.94 -14.36 15.88
C HIS A 194 14.74 -15.28 15.79
N LEU A 195 14.06 -15.51 16.89
CA LEU A 195 12.74 -16.15 16.93
C LEU A 195 11.79 -15.27 17.72
N GLY A 196 10.59 -15.07 17.21
CA GLY A 196 9.58 -14.24 17.84
C GLY A 196 8.18 -14.84 17.78
N VAL A 197 7.42 -14.65 18.86
CA VAL A 197 5.99 -14.98 18.91
C VAL A 197 5.24 -13.77 19.42
N THR A 198 4.25 -13.32 18.67
CA THR A 198 3.38 -12.21 19.04
C THR A 198 1.92 -12.68 19.12
N TYR A 199 1.23 -12.31 20.18
CA TYR A 199 -0.20 -12.49 20.33
C TYR A 199 -0.85 -11.15 20.75
N GLY A 200 -1.98 -10.82 20.14
CA GLY A 200 -2.72 -9.60 20.49
C GLY A 200 -4.11 -9.58 19.89
N LYS A 201 -4.90 -8.58 20.28
CA LYS A 201 -6.23 -8.33 19.74
C LYS A 201 -6.72 -6.91 20.00
N LEU A 202 -7.79 -6.53 19.31
CA LEU A 202 -8.44 -5.24 19.52
C LEU A 202 -9.10 -5.15 20.90
N TYR A 203 -9.29 -3.95 21.41
CA TYR A 203 -10.01 -3.71 22.66
C TYR A 203 -11.47 -4.16 22.58
N SER A 204 -12.06 -4.20 21.37
CA SER A 204 -13.37 -4.81 21.13
C SER A 204 -13.43 -6.31 21.42
N GLY A 205 -12.28 -7.00 21.48
CA GLY A 205 -12.18 -8.44 21.64
C GLY A 205 -12.11 -9.21 20.31
N GLU A 206 -12.27 -8.53 19.17
CA GLU A 206 -12.15 -9.06 17.81
C GLU A 206 -10.73 -8.89 17.26
N GLY A 207 -10.49 -9.33 16.02
CA GLY A 207 -9.23 -9.10 15.32
C GLY A 207 -8.01 -9.70 16.01
N GLU A 208 -8.15 -10.91 16.57
CA GLU A 208 -7.06 -11.64 17.20
C GLU A 208 -5.92 -11.89 16.22
N VAL A 209 -4.69 -11.58 16.62
CA VAL A 209 -3.48 -11.79 15.83
C VAL A 209 -2.58 -12.77 16.57
N THR A 210 -2.12 -13.81 15.88
CA THR A 210 -1.02 -14.66 16.30
C THR A 210 0.01 -14.66 15.18
N LYS A 211 1.27 -14.33 15.52
CA LYS A 211 2.38 -14.29 14.57
C LYS A 211 3.58 -15.05 15.12
N PHE A 212 4.18 -15.83 14.27
CA PHE A 212 5.49 -16.44 14.46
C PHE A 212 6.45 -15.83 13.44
N GLU A 213 7.62 -15.46 13.87
CA GLU A 213 8.67 -14.92 13.01
C GLU A 213 10.02 -15.47 13.43
N GLY A 214 10.92 -15.66 12.45
CA GLY A 214 12.24 -16.09 12.75
C GLY A 214 13.18 -15.98 11.56
N ASP A 215 14.46 -15.88 11.87
CA ASP A 215 15.54 -15.89 10.89
C ASP A 215 16.81 -16.50 11.49
N THR A 216 17.70 -17.01 10.63
CA THR A 216 19.00 -17.53 11.04
C THR A 216 19.98 -17.53 9.89
N GLY A 217 21.24 -17.31 10.22
CA GLY A 217 22.38 -17.34 9.29
C GLY A 217 23.15 -18.66 9.32
N PHE A 218 23.77 -18.98 8.20
CA PHE A 218 24.66 -20.14 8.02
C PHE A 218 25.85 -19.74 7.18
N GLU A 219 27.04 -20.25 7.50
CA GLU A 219 28.20 -20.13 6.63
C GLU A 219 27.97 -20.91 5.31
N LEU A 220 28.41 -20.35 4.20
CA LEU A 220 28.36 -20.94 2.87
C LEU A 220 29.73 -20.85 2.19
N GLY A 221 30.52 -21.94 2.23
CA GLY A 221 31.89 -21.93 1.77
C GLY A 221 32.80 -21.01 2.60
N ASP A 222 33.87 -20.53 2.02
CA ASP A 222 34.84 -19.64 2.70
C ASP A 222 34.34 -18.17 2.57
N GLY A 223 33.84 -17.59 3.66
CA GLY A 223 33.44 -16.20 3.73
C GLY A 223 32.11 -15.88 3.03
N GLY A 224 31.34 -16.89 2.62
CA GLY A 224 29.97 -16.71 2.13
C GLY A 224 28.93 -16.92 3.22
N PHE A 225 27.68 -16.59 2.92
CA PHE A 225 26.56 -16.78 3.84
C PHE A 225 25.30 -17.27 3.14
N LEU A 226 24.46 -17.96 3.90
CA LEU A 226 23.06 -18.22 3.61
C LEU A 226 22.22 -17.76 4.81
N HIS A 227 21.40 -16.74 4.63
CA HIS A 227 20.46 -16.27 5.65
C HIS A 227 19.03 -16.66 5.27
N LEU A 228 18.33 -17.36 6.17
CA LEU A 228 16.97 -17.84 5.98
C LEU A 228 16.03 -17.09 6.92
N SER A 229 14.85 -16.73 6.44
CA SER A 229 13.84 -16.04 7.23
C SER A 229 12.44 -16.54 6.90
N ALA A 230 11.58 -16.61 7.91
CA ALA A 230 10.19 -17.02 7.76
C ALA A 230 9.28 -16.25 8.71
N ASP A 231 8.06 -16.00 8.29
CA ASP A 231 6.97 -15.63 9.19
C ASP A 231 5.66 -16.36 8.84
N ALA A 232 4.86 -16.59 9.87
CA ALA A 232 3.52 -17.15 9.74
C ALA A 232 2.56 -16.33 10.60
N ARG A 233 1.44 -15.91 10.02
CA ARG A 233 0.47 -15.06 10.70
C ARG A 233 -0.95 -15.54 10.51
N LYS A 234 -1.72 -15.52 11.59
CA LYS A 234 -3.17 -15.63 11.57
C LYS A 234 -3.77 -14.37 12.17
N ARG A 235 -4.71 -13.76 11.46
CA ARG A 235 -5.53 -12.63 11.95
C ARG A 235 -7.00 -13.01 11.82
N GLY A 236 -7.76 -12.86 12.91
CA GLY A 236 -9.22 -12.96 12.91
C GLY A 236 -9.86 -11.75 12.22
N ASP A 237 -11.10 -11.90 11.81
CA ASP A 237 -11.89 -10.77 11.32
C ASP A 237 -12.23 -9.78 12.46
N ALA A 238 -12.45 -8.55 12.08
CA ALA A 238 -12.95 -7.51 12.98
C ALA A 238 -13.89 -6.59 12.22
N SER A 239 -14.94 -6.12 12.89
CA SER A 239 -15.90 -5.22 12.28
C SER A 239 -16.24 -4.05 13.21
N TRP A 240 -16.50 -2.87 12.62
CA TRP A 240 -16.82 -1.65 13.35
C TRP A 240 -18.00 -0.94 12.68
N ASN A 241 -19.15 -1.58 12.70
CA ASN A 241 -20.38 -1.06 12.11
C ASN A 241 -21.37 -0.66 13.17
N GLU A 242 -22.28 0.22 12.81
CA GLU A 242 -23.48 0.49 13.58
C GLU A 242 -24.65 -0.36 13.06
N LYS A 243 -25.77 -0.27 13.74
CA LYS A 243 -26.98 -0.98 13.33
C LYS A 243 -27.53 -0.39 12.04
N ALA A 244 -27.92 -1.23 11.11
CA ALA A 244 -28.62 -0.85 9.89
C ALA A 244 -30.00 -0.25 10.23
N THR A 245 -30.41 0.75 9.45
CA THR A 245 -31.73 1.35 9.55
C THR A 245 -32.72 0.74 8.56
N ASN A 246 -32.24 0.04 7.53
CA ASN A 246 -33.07 -0.71 6.58
C ASN A 246 -33.83 -1.83 7.28
N ASN A 247 -34.99 -2.20 6.72
CA ASN A 247 -35.66 -3.43 7.07
C ASN A 247 -35.04 -4.59 6.28
N ALA A 248 -34.84 -5.72 6.95
CA ALA A 248 -34.32 -6.93 6.32
C ALA A 248 -35.42 -7.77 5.66
N TYR A 249 -36.62 -7.72 6.20
CA TYR A 249 -37.74 -8.51 5.75
C TYR A 249 -38.86 -7.63 5.17
N PHE A 250 -39.79 -8.26 4.48
CA PHE A 250 -40.99 -7.56 3.97
C PHE A 250 -41.90 -7.06 5.12
N PRO A 251 -42.64 -6.01 4.91
CA PRO A 251 -43.56 -5.47 5.94
C PRO A 251 -44.48 -6.55 6.50
N GLY A 252 -44.56 -6.64 7.84
CA GLY A 252 -45.38 -7.61 8.54
C GLY A 252 -44.72 -8.97 8.82
N ASP A 253 -43.46 -9.20 8.38
CA ASP A 253 -42.73 -10.41 8.72
C ASP A 253 -42.25 -10.31 10.17
N PRO A 254 -42.59 -11.28 11.07
CA PRO A 254 -42.23 -11.21 12.49
C PRO A 254 -40.71 -11.32 12.72
N ARG A 255 -39.93 -11.87 11.77
CA ARG A 255 -38.48 -12.02 11.87
C ARG A 255 -37.76 -10.66 11.91
N GLU A 256 -38.36 -9.58 11.36
CA GLU A 256 -37.81 -8.23 11.44
C GLU A 256 -37.54 -7.79 12.90
N ALA A 257 -38.38 -8.20 13.84
CA ALA A 257 -38.24 -7.84 15.26
C ALA A 257 -37.02 -8.51 15.93
N SER A 258 -36.55 -9.64 15.42
CA SER A 258 -35.44 -10.42 15.96
C SER A 258 -34.14 -10.25 15.17
N TRP A 259 -34.17 -9.52 14.05
CA TRP A 259 -32.96 -9.25 13.27
C TRP A 259 -31.95 -8.39 14.05
N ASP A 260 -30.68 -8.81 14.05
CA ASP A 260 -29.59 -8.15 14.78
C ASP A 260 -29.21 -6.78 14.20
N ARG A 261 -29.75 -6.42 13.02
CA ARG A 261 -29.52 -5.18 12.27
C ARG A 261 -28.06 -4.97 11.83
N VAL A 262 -27.35 -6.04 11.61
CA VAL A 262 -26.03 -6.00 10.98
C VAL A 262 -26.20 -6.01 9.46
N GLY A 263 -26.12 -4.88 8.81
CA GLY A 263 -26.31 -4.75 7.34
C GLY A 263 -25.01 -4.89 6.54
N VAL A 264 -23.88 -4.84 7.23
CA VAL A 264 -22.56 -5.03 6.65
C VAL A 264 -21.59 -5.43 7.76
N LYS A 265 -20.63 -6.26 7.43
CA LYS A 265 -19.46 -6.54 8.26
C LYS A 265 -18.25 -5.86 7.61
N ASN A 266 -18.10 -4.57 7.87
CA ASN A 266 -17.01 -3.76 7.34
C ASN A 266 -15.88 -3.67 8.36
N GLY A 267 -14.70 -4.13 7.98
CA GLY A 267 -13.56 -4.20 8.90
C GLY A 267 -12.41 -5.02 8.33
N ASP A 268 -11.56 -5.50 9.20
CA ASP A 268 -10.47 -6.37 8.79
C ASP A 268 -10.98 -7.73 8.34
N PRO A 269 -10.47 -8.28 7.23
CA PRO A 269 -10.73 -9.67 6.84
C PRO A 269 -9.98 -10.65 7.74
N GLN A 270 -10.49 -11.89 7.80
CA GLN A 270 -9.70 -13.00 8.31
C GLN A 270 -8.54 -13.25 7.33
N ILE A 271 -7.31 -13.38 7.85
CA ILE A 271 -6.12 -13.66 7.05
C ILE A 271 -5.32 -14.79 7.68
N LYS A 272 -4.82 -15.69 6.84
CA LYS A 272 -3.69 -16.57 7.13
C LYS A 272 -2.61 -16.26 6.11
N ALA A 273 -1.40 -16.00 6.56
CA ALA A 273 -0.27 -15.71 5.69
C ALA A 273 0.97 -16.49 6.15
N PHE A 274 1.75 -16.89 5.17
CA PHE A 274 3.04 -17.54 5.36
C PHE A 274 4.04 -16.98 4.36
N ASN A 275 5.16 -16.47 4.84
CA ASN A 275 6.19 -15.89 4.02
C ASN A 275 7.54 -16.55 4.33
N LEU A 276 8.34 -16.73 3.29
CA LEU A 276 9.72 -17.21 3.34
C LEU A 276 10.62 -16.27 2.57
N ALA A 277 11.87 -16.12 3.02
CA ALA A 277 12.93 -15.49 2.26
C ALA A 277 14.26 -16.17 2.51
N TYR A 278 15.14 -16.08 1.52
CA TYR A 278 16.54 -16.36 1.67
C TYR A 278 17.37 -15.26 1.03
N ASN A 279 18.58 -15.05 1.55
CA ASN A 279 19.61 -14.20 0.98
C ASN A 279 20.96 -14.92 1.11
N ALA A 280 21.72 -15.03 0.01
CA ALA A 280 22.93 -15.81 -0.03
C ALA A 280 24.00 -15.14 -0.88
N GLU A 281 25.24 -15.24 -0.43
CA GLU A 281 26.43 -14.88 -1.20
C GLU A 281 27.48 -15.98 -1.06
N LEU A 282 28.13 -16.29 -2.17
CA LEU A 282 29.22 -17.27 -2.25
C LEU A 282 30.42 -16.66 -2.99
N PRO A 283 31.46 -16.23 -2.31
CA PRO A 283 32.72 -15.86 -2.93
C PRO A 283 33.29 -17.06 -3.71
N LEU A 284 33.63 -16.86 -4.98
CA LEU A 284 34.28 -17.86 -5.81
C LEU A 284 35.80 -17.70 -5.77
N ASP A 285 36.24 -16.45 -5.69
CA ASP A 285 37.63 -16.01 -5.55
C ASP A 285 37.66 -14.58 -4.97
N ASP A 286 38.83 -13.98 -4.83
CA ASP A 286 39.03 -12.64 -4.26
C ASP A 286 38.34 -11.50 -5.05
N GLN A 287 37.88 -11.78 -6.28
CA GLN A 287 37.34 -10.78 -7.20
C GLN A 287 35.90 -11.07 -7.66
N THR A 288 35.38 -12.27 -7.40
CA THR A 288 34.11 -12.74 -7.95
C THR A 288 33.23 -13.34 -6.85
N THR A 289 32.00 -12.86 -6.71
CA THR A 289 31.00 -13.39 -5.80
C THR A 289 29.74 -13.75 -6.58
N LEU A 290 29.24 -14.96 -6.39
CA LEU A 290 27.87 -15.31 -6.76
C LEU A 290 26.92 -14.87 -5.64
N TYR A 291 25.75 -14.40 -6.03
CA TYR A 291 24.72 -14.06 -5.05
C TYR A 291 23.32 -14.45 -5.54
N SER A 292 22.45 -14.72 -4.60
CA SER A 292 21.06 -15.09 -4.89
C SER A 292 20.19 -14.68 -3.72
N TYR A 293 18.97 -14.24 -4.01
CA TYR A 293 17.93 -14.14 -3.01
C TYR A 293 16.58 -14.58 -3.56
N GLY A 294 15.67 -14.96 -2.68
CA GLY A 294 14.32 -15.29 -3.05
C GLY A 294 13.34 -14.95 -1.94
N THR A 295 12.12 -14.65 -2.35
CA THR A 295 10.97 -14.47 -1.47
C THR A 295 9.81 -15.32 -1.98
N TYR A 296 9.05 -15.91 -1.07
CA TYR A 296 7.82 -16.63 -1.33
C TYR A 296 6.80 -16.20 -0.29
N GLY A 297 5.60 -15.82 -0.71
CA GLY A 297 4.49 -15.48 0.16
C GLY A 297 3.21 -16.18 -0.29
N GLN A 298 2.44 -16.65 0.67
CA GLN A 298 1.08 -17.15 0.48
C GLN A 298 0.15 -16.49 1.48
N ARG A 299 -1.01 -16.03 1.00
CA ARG A 299 -2.03 -15.40 1.83
C ARG A 299 -3.41 -15.89 1.44
N ASP A 300 -4.10 -16.51 2.41
CA ASP A 300 -5.52 -16.84 2.33
C ASP A 300 -6.31 -15.77 3.07
N ALA A 301 -7.36 -15.24 2.46
CA ALA A 301 -8.22 -14.25 3.09
C ALA A 301 -9.70 -14.59 2.91
N ILE A 302 -10.49 -14.32 3.95
CA ILE A 302 -11.95 -14.38 3.92
C ILE A 302 -12.49 -12.99 4.22
N ILE A 303 -13.13 -12.38 3.23
CA ILE A 303 -13.65 -11.02 3.28
C ILE A 303 -15.17 -11.06 3.32
N ASN A 304 -15.76 -10.49 4.36
CA ASN A 304 -17.21 -10.32 4.43
C ASN A 304 -17.66 -9.20 3.48
N ASN A 305 -18.83 -9.36 2.88
CA ASN A 305 -19.45 -8.36 2.02
C ASN A 305 -20.74 -7.83 2.65
N TYR A 306 -21.44 -6.94 1.94
CA TYR A 306 -22.76 -6.43 2.35
C TYR A 306 -23.78 -7.56 2.45
N PHE A 307 -24.62 -7.50 3.47
CA PHE A 307 -25.74 -8.42 3.66
C PHE A 307 -26.69 -8.39 2.46
N ARG A 308 -27.07 -9.55 1.98
CA ARG A 308 -28.11 -9.71 0.96
C ARG A 308 -29.41 -9.99 1.66
N TYR A 309 -30.26 -8.97 1.66
CA TYR A 309 -31.49 -8.96 2.43
C TYR A 309 -32.53 -9.95 1.91
N PRO A 310 -33.31 -10.61 2.77
CA PRO A 310 -34.41 -11.49 2.36
C PRO A 310 -35.47 -10.81 1.45
N ASN A 311 -35.67 -9.50 1.63
CA ASN A 311 -36.60 -8.69 0.83
C ASN A 311 -35.96 -8.07 -0.42
N GLY A 312 -34.74 -8.45 -0.76
CA GLY A 312 -33.99 -7.88 -1.89
C GLY A 312 -33.95 -8.81 -3.10
N ASN A 313 -33.76 -8.23 -4.28
CA ASN A 313 -33.64 -8.99 -5.54
C ASN A 313 -32.27 -9.71 -5.71
N ALA A 314 -31.35 -9.54 -4.77
CA ALA A 314 -30.05 -10.18 -4.72
C ALA A 314 -30.05 -11.44 -3.82
N ASN A 315 -31.21 -11.85 -3.35
CA ASN A 315 -31.42 -13.06 -2.56
C ASN A 315 -32.50 -13.95 -3.18
N ILE A 316 -32.38 -15.27 -3.00
CA ILE A 316 -33.36 -16.27 -3.37
C ILE A 316 -33.81 -16.94 -2.07
N PRO A 317 -35.05 -16.71 -1.61
CA PRO A 317 -35.52 -17.19 -0.31
C PRO A 317 -35.49 -18.72 -0.13
N GLU A 318 -35.57 -19.47 -1.23
CA GLU A 318 -35.45 -20.92 -1.24
C GLU A 318 -34.04 -21.41 -0.89
N LEU A 319 -33.02 -20.60 -1.13
CA LEU A 319 -31.63 -20.90 -0.81
C LEU A 319 -31.22 -20.28 0.54
N PHE A 320 -31.62 -19.03 0.77
CA PHE A 320 -31.30 -18.27 1.98
C PHE A 320 -32.54 -17.55 2.52
N ALA A 321 -33.33 -18.25 3.32
CA ALA A 321 -34.60 -17.72 3.86
C ALA A 321 -34.44 -16.46 4.70
N ASP A 322 -33.31 -16.33 5.38
CA ASP A 322 -32.99 -15.21 6.28
C ASP A 322 -31.94 -14.24 5.69
N GLY A 323 -31.70 -14.34 4.37
CA GLY A 323 -30.60 -13.60 3.73
C GLY A 323 -29.23 -14.17 4.05
N TYR A 324 -28.16 -13.52 3.54
CA TYR A 324 -26.79 -14.01 3.74
C TYR A 324 -25.76 -12.91 3.56
N TYR A 325 -24.57 -13.12 4.14
CA TYR A 325 -23.37 -12.35 3.81
C TYR A 325 -22.58 -13.12 2.76
N PRO A 326 -22.46 -12.62 1.52
CA PRO A 326 -21.52 -13.19 0.58
C PRO A 326 -20.09 -13.12 1.13
N LEU A 327 -19.33 -14.18 0.89
CA LEU A 327 -17.90 -14.22 1.20
C LEU A 327 -17.08 -14.01 -0.06
N ASN A 328 -16.08 -13.14 0.03
CA ASN A 328 -15.05 -13.00 -0.99
C ASN A 328 -13.80 -13.68 -0.45
N ASN A 329 -13.51 -14.88 -0.94
CA ASN A 329 -12.32 -15.60 -0.57
C ASN A 329 -11.20 -15.31 -1.57
N LEU A 330 -9.98 -15.29 -1.07
CA LEU A 330 -8.79 -14.99 -1.83
C LEU A 330 -7.69 -15.97 -1.46
N ASP A 331 -7.07 -16.57 -2.46
CA ASP A 331 -5.79 -17.27 -2.38
C ASP A 331 -4.77 -16.49 -3.23
N ASP A 332 -3.76 -15.95 -2.58
CA ASP A 332 -2.77 -15.06 -3.18
C ASP A 332 -1.38 -15.64 -2.98
N THR A 333 -0.72 -15.98 -4.08
CA THR A 333 0.63 -16.56 -4.10
C THR A 333 1.57 -15.61 -4.82
N ASP A 334 2.68 -15.31 -4.18
CA ASP A 334 3.68 -14.36 -4.65
C ASP A 334 5.09 -14.95 -4.49
N TYR A 335 5.93 -14.80 -5.51
CA TYR A 335 7.34 -15.18 -5.39
C TYR A 335 8.24 -14.37 -6.30
N GLN A 336 9.48 -14.20 -5.86
CA GLN A 336 10.56 -13.60 -6.64
C GLN A 336 11.87 -14.35 -6.36
N TYR A 337 12.63 -14.62 -7.41
CA TYR A 337 13.95 -15.21 -7.33
C TYR A 337 14.93 -14.41 -8.16
N LEU A 338 16.13 -14.20 -7.60
CA LEU A 338 17.25 -13.57 -8.27
C LEU A 338 18.46 -14.49 -8.19
N ILE A 339 19.22 -14.54 -9.26
CA ILE A 339 20.59 -15.04 -9.29
C ILE A 339 21.47 -14.04 -10.02
N GLY A 340 22.67 -13.81 -9.51
CA GLY A 340 23.63 -12.89 -10.10
C GLY A 340 25.07 -13.19 -9.73
N GLY A 341 25.96 -12.54 -10.44
CA GLY A 341 27.37 -12.50 -10.13
C GLY A 341 27.84 -11.06 -10.09
N LYS A 342 28.71 -10.73 -9.16
CA LYS A 342 29.34 -9.42 -8.99
C LYS A 342 30.83 -9.55 -8.75
N GLY A 343 31.60 -8.54 -9.13
CA GLY A 343 33.03 -8.60 -8.90
C GLY A 343 33.79 -7.42 -9.45
N GLN A 344 35.12 -7.60 -9.60
CA GLN A 344 36.02 -6.59 -10.15
C GLN A 344 36.76 -7.14 -11.36
N ALA A 345 36.82 -6.37 -12.44
CA ALA A 345 37.58 -6.67 -13.63
C ALA A 345 38.08 -5.39 -14.31
N LEU A 346 39.33 -5.32 -14.68
CA LEU A 346 39.95 -4.16 -15.36
C LEU A 346 39.75 -2.82 -14.64
N GLY A 347 39.63 -2.85 -13.32
CA GLY A 347 39.42 -1.69 -12.49
C GLY A 347 37.95 -1.22 -12.46
N TRP A 348 37.02 -1.99 -13.02
CA TRP A 348 35.58 -1.78 -12.91
C TRP A 348 34.97 -2.77 -11.93
N ASN A 349 34.06 -2.31 -11.08
CA ASN A 349 33.11 -3.18 -10.42
C ASN A 349 32.01 -3.51 -11.41
N TRP A 350 31.62 -4.77 -11.47
CA TRP A 350 30.55 -5.25 -12.35
C TRP A 350 29.51 -6.06 -11.57
N ASP A 351 28.26 -5.99 -12.02
CA ASP A 351 27.15 -6.79 -11.51
C ASP A 351 26.30 -7.27 -12.69
N LEU A 352 26.09 -8.57 -12.77
CA LEU A 352 25.22 -9.20 -13.76
C LEU A 352 24.16 -10.00 -13.02
N SER A 353 22.88 -9.75 -13.30
CA SER A 353 21.80 -10.44 -12.60
C SER A 353 20.57 -10.69 -13.47
N THR A 354 19.83 -11.73 -13.11
CA THR A 354 18.51 -12.04 -13.65
C THR A 354 17.53 -12.26 -12.50
N THR A 355 16.36 -11.66 -12.60
CA THR A 355 15.30 -11.68 -11.57
C THR A 355 13.99 -12.08 -12.23
N TYR A 356 13.33 -13.09 -11.70
CA TYR A 356 11.97 -13.45 -12.11
C TYR A 356 11.02 -13.37 -10.93
N GLY A 357 9.86 -12.76 -11.12
CA GLY A 357 8.81 -12.65 -10.12
C GLY A 357 7.42 -12.86 -10.68
N ARG A 358 6.53 -13.37 -9.86
CA ARG A 358 5.14 -13.62 -10.21
C ARG A 358 4.24 -13.46 -9.01
N ASN A 359 3.10 -12.81 -9.23
CA ASN A 359 1.96 -12.79 -8.32
C ASN A 359 0.75 -13.44 -9.00
N ASN A 360 0.04 -14.32 -8.29
CA ASN A 360 -1.18 -14.96 -8.73
C ASN A 360 -2.25 -14.80 -7.65
N ASN A 361 -3.33 -14.12 -7.99
CA ASN A 361 -4.45 -13.77 -7.12
C ASN A 361 -5.69 -14.51 -7.60
N HIS A 362 -6.09 -15.57 -6.90
CA HIS A 362 -7.26 -16.40 -7.19
C HIS A 362 -8.41 -16.04 -6.26
N GLN A 363 -9.58 -15.78 -6.82
CA GLN A 363 -10.78 -15.36 -6.12
C GLN A 363 -11.88 -16.38 -6.26
N TYR A 364 -12.46 -16.81 -5.14
CA TYR A 364 -13.52 -17.81 -5.06
C TYR A 364 -14.52 -17.45 -3.95
N SER A 365 -15.58 -18.21 -3.77
CA SER A 365 -16.55 -17.98 -2.69
C SER A 365 -17.17 -19.27 -2.18
N ASP A 366 -17.08 -19.47 -0.87
CA ASP A 366 -17.76 -20.56 -0.17
C ASP A 366 -19.22 -20.25 0.14
N ARG A 367 -19.66 -19.00 -0.01
CA ARG A 367 -21.03 -18.58 0.27
C ARG A 367 -21.44 -17.38 -0.57
N THR A 368 -22.04 -17.65 -1.72
CA THR A 368 -22.71 -16.67 -2.58
C THR A 368 -23.64 -17.38 -3.54
N ILE A 369 -24.50 -16.67 -4.23
CA ILE A 369 -25.37 -17.17 -5.30
C ILE A 369 -25.34 -16.25 -6.50
N ASN A 370 -25.72 -16.77 -7.66
CA ASN A 370 -26.16 -16.03 -8.81
C ASN A 370 -27.69 -15.99 -8.83
N PRO A 371 -28.33 -14.92 -8.32
CA PRO A 371 -29.79 -14.88 -8.18
C PRO A 371 -30.55 -15.04 -9.49
N SER A 372 -29.95 -14.68 -10.63
CA SER A 372 -30.59 -14.83 -11.94
C SER A 372 -30.84 -16.27 -12.36
N LEU A 373 -30.19 -17.25 -11.70
CA LEU A 373 -30.44 -18.68 -11.89
C LEU A 373 -31.56 -19.20 -10.98
N GLY A 374 -32.09 -18.36 -10.08
CA GLY A 374 -33.13 -18.76 -9.12
C GLY A 374 -32.67 -19.86 -8.18
N PRO A 375 -33.56 -20.77 -7.76
CA PRO A 375 -33.23 -21.89 -6.85
C PRO A 375 -32.20 -22.88 -7.42
N ALA A 376 -31.90 -22.83 -8.71
CA ALA A 376 -30.87 -23.67 -9.35
C ALA A 376 -29.44 -23.12 -9.21
N SER A 377 -29.27 -21.95 -8.60
CA SER A 377 -27.95 -21.39 -8.39
C SER A 377 -27.13 -22.23 -7.42
N PRO A 378 -25.84 -22.50 -7.74
CA PRO A 378 -24.90 -22.92 -6.71
C PRO A 378 -24.84 -21.92 -5.55
N THR A 379 -24.44 -22.37 -4.36
CA THR A 379 -24.20 -21.51 -3.18
C THR A 379 -22.73 -21.28 -2.89
N SER A 380 -21.84 -21.85 -3.70
CA SER A 380 -20.40 -21.66 -3.73
C SER A 380 -19.87 -21.69 -5.15
N PHE A 381 -18.73 -21.09 -5.40
CA PHE A 381 -18.05 -21.07 -6.69
C PHE A 381 -16.55 -21.20 -6.44
N ASP A 382 -15.91 -22.14 -7.12
CA ASP A 382 -14.49 -22.41 -6.99
C ASP A 382 -13.64 -21.36 -7.72
N ASP A 383 -14.18 -20.78 -8.81
CA ASP A 383 -13.55 -19.74 -9.61
C ASP A 383 -14.52 -18.56 -9.84
N LEU A 384 -14.15 -17.37 -9.37
CA LEU A 384 -14.82 -16.11 -9.72
C LEU A 384 -13.95 -15.27 -10.65
N ALA A 385 -12.66 -15.20 -10.35
CA ALA A 385 -11.67 -14.48 -11.13
C ALA A 385 -10.26 -14.92 -10.73
N THR A 386 -9.35 -14.99 -11.68
CA THR A 386 -7.92 -15.14 -11.40
C THR A 386 -7.15 -14.06 -12.13
N TYR A 387 -6.26 -13.38 -11.40
CA TYR A 387 -5.35 -12.37 -11.92
C TYR A 387 -3.93 -12.87 -11.78
N ARG A 388 -3.09 -12.61 -12.79
CA ARG A 388 -1.69 -13.00 -12.79
C ARG A 388 -0.83 -11.88 -13.35
N PHE A 389 0.24 -11.56 -12.63
CA PHE A 389 1.29 -10.67 -13.10
C PHE A 389 2.64 -11.39 -13.04
N GLU A 390 3.41 -11.28 -14.11
CA GLU A 390 4.74 -11.88 -14.25
C GLU A 390 5.73 -10.81 -14.71
N GLN A 391 6.95 -10.87 -14.20
CA GLN A 391 8.03 -9.96 -14.56
C GLN A 391 9.37 -10.70 -14.60
N TRP A 392 10.14 -10.45 -15.65
CA TRP A 392 11.51 -10.94 -15.79
C TRP A 392 12.43 -9.78 -16.12
N VAL A 393 13.46 -9.57 -15.29
CA VAL A 393 14.39 -8.45 -15.42
C VAL A 393 15.81 -8.98 -15.52
N ASN A 394 16.57 -8.49 -16.47
CA ASN A 394 18.00 -8.78 -16.65
C ASN A 394 18.75 -7.46 -16.55
N ASN A 395 19.80 -7.40 -15.72
CA ASN A 395 20.60 -6.21 -15.51
C ASN A 395 22.09 -6.49 -15.74
N ILE A 396 22.75 -5.52 -16.32
CA ILE A 396 24.21 -5.41 -16.40
C ILE A 396 24.57 -4.04 -15.88
N ASP A 397 25.35 -3.98 -14.80
CA ASP A 397 25.76 -2.73 -14.16
C ASP A 397 27.28 -2.71 -14.04
N ILE A 398 27.92 -1.57 -14.34
CA ILE A 398 29.35 -1.35 -14.16
C ILE A 398 29.60 -0.03 -13.46
N THR A 399 30.60 0.02 -12.57
CA THR A 399 30.96 1.24 -11.83
C THR A 399 32.48 1.32 -11.68
N ARG A 400 33.05 2.54 -11.84
CA ARG A 400 34.45 2.82 -11.60
C ARG A 400 34.65 4.22 -11.04
N ALA A 401 35.50 4.31 -10.01
CA ALA A 401 36.01 5.57 -9.53
C ALA A 401 37.36 5.90 -10.21
N PHE A 402 37.53 7.14 -10.60
CA PHE A 402 38.73 7.69 -11.22
C PHE A 402 39.27 8.82 -10.32
N ASP A 403 40.46 8.61 -9.80
CA ASP A 403 41.14 9.61 -8.99
C ASP A 403 41.85 10.63 -9.92
N GLY A 404 41.26 11.83 -10.02
CA GLY A 404 41.87 12.92 -10.77
C GLY A 404 41.67 12.87 -12.29
N LEU A 405 40.70 12.15 -12.82
CA LEU A 405 40.33 12.29 -14.22
C LEU A 405 39.79 13.72 -14.49
N PHE A 406 40.36 14.39 -15.48
CA PHE A 406 40.16 15.84 -15.70
C PHE A 406 40.54 16.74 -14.50
N GLY A 407 41.38 16.24 -13.60
CA GLY A 407 41.85 16.97 -12.43
C GLY A 407 40.88 16.98 -11.23
N VAL A 408 39.81 16.19 -11.29
CA VAL A 408 38.80 16.05 -10.23
C VAL A 408 38.46 14.58 -9.98
N PRO A 409 38.08 14.19 -8.76
CA PRO A 409 37.51 12.88 -8.50
C PRO A 409 36.22 12.68 -9.30
N LEU A 410 36.14 11.60 -10.04
CA LEU A 410 34.99 11.24 -10.89
C LEU A 410 34.60 9.78 -10.67
N GLN A 411 33.34 9.53 -10.37
CA GLN A 411 32.73 8.20 -10.41
C GLN A 411 31.87 8.08 -11.66
N VAL A 412 31.98 6.97 -12.37
CA VAL A 412 31.17 6.65 -13.54
C VAL A 412 30.46 5.34 -13.28
N SER A 413 29.13 5.34 -13.40
CA SER A 413 28.33 4.12 -13.41
C SER A 413 27.53 4.07 -14.71
N ALA A 414 27.39 2.87 -15.28
CA ALA A 414 26.57 2.66 -16.47
C ALA A 414 25.93 1.28 -16.42
N GLY A 415 24.82 1.10 -17.14
CA GLY A 415 24.21 -0.20 -17.20
C GLY A 415 23.14 -0.35 -18.28
N LEU A 416 22.75 -1.59 -18.45
CA LEU A 416 21.70 -2.02 -19.36
C LEU A 416 20.66 -2.81 -18.59
N GLU A 417 19.39 -2.63 -18.94
CA GLU A 417 18.29 -3.40 -18.41
C GLU A 417 17.39 -3.90 -19.54
N HIS A 418 17.01 -5.16 -19.45
CA HIS A 418 15.89 -5.73 -20.20
C HIS A 418 14.84 -6.17 -19.21
N ARG A 419 13.59 -5.79 -19.43
CA ARG A 419 12.43 -6.18 -18.60
C ARG A 419 11.30 -6.66 -19.49
N TRP A 420 10.86 -7.89 -19.24
CA TRP A 420 9.62 -8.43 -19.78
C TRP A 420 8.54 -8.43 -18.70
N GLU A 421 7.32 -8.06 -19.08
CA GLU A 421 6.15 -8.03 -18.21
C GLU A 421 4.95 -8.69 -18.89
N ARG A 422 4.12 -9.38 -18.11
CA ARG A 422 2.89 -9.99 -18.57
C ARG A 422 1.78 -9.84 -17.53
N PHE A 423 0.60 -9.45 -17.99
CA PHE A 423 -0.64 -9.42 -17.21
C PHE A 423 -1.69 -10.31 -17.86
N GLN A 424 -2.33 -11.16 -17.05
CA GLN A 424 -3.38 -12.07 -17.50
C GLN A 424 -4.53 -12.08 -16.52
N THR A 425 -5.75 -12.25 -17.06
CA THR A 425 -6.94 -12.58 -16.28
C THR A 425 -7.59 -13.84 -16.84
N PHE A 426 -8.21 -14.62 -15.95
CA PHE A 426 -8.85 -15.88 -16.32
C PHE A 426 -10.30 -15.83 -15.86
N SER A 427 -11.20 -16.42 -16.68
CA SER A 427 -12.63 -16.45 -16.38
C SER A 427 -12.95 -17.34 -15.18
N GLY A 428 -13.97 -16.94 -14.45
CA GLY A 428 -14.58 -17.76 -13.43
C GLY A 428 -15.55 -18.81 -13.97
N ASP A 429 -16.22 -19.50 -13.05
CA ASP A 429 -17.24 -20.51 -13.31
C ASP A 429 -18.39 -19.96 -14.17
N ALA A 430 -18.84 -20.72 -15.15
CA ALA A 430 -19.91 -20.30 -16.06
C ALA A 430 -21.20 -19.88 -15.32
N GLN A 431 -21.57 -20.59 -14.29
CA GLN A 431 -22.74 -20.27 -13.49
C GLN A 431 -22.58 -18.99 -12.64
N ALA A 432 -21.32 -18.51 -12.42
CA ALA A 432 -21.06 -17.27 -11.70
C ALA A 432 -21.41 -16.03 -12.52
N TYR A 433 -21.19 -16.04 -13.86
CA TYR A 433 -21.48 -14.89 -14.75
C TYR A 433 -22.69 -15.09 -15.67
N GLN A 434 -23.21 -16.31 -15.80
CA GLN A 434 -24.34 -16.62 -16.65
C GLN A 434 -25.60 -15.85 -16.26
N VAL A 435 -26.38 -15.37 -17.24
CA VAL A 435 -27.66 -14.70 -17.05
C VAL A 435 -28.80 -15.72 -17.20
N GLY A 436 -29.41 -16.09 -16.07
CA GLY A 436 -30.49 -17.09 -16.04
C GLY A 436 -31.87 -16.55 -16.28
N GLY A 437 -32.10 -15.26 -16.10
CA GLY A 437 -33.39 -14.62 -16.38
C GLY A 437 -34.49 -14.94 -15.38
N TYR A 438 -34.16 -15.46 -14.18
CA TYR A 438 -35.13 -15.79 -13.14
C TYR A 438 -35.97 -14.57 -12.73
N ARG A 439 -37.29 -14.77 -12.68
CA ARG A 439 -38.26 -13.81 -12.16
C ARG A 439 -38.89 -14.33 -10.89
N PHE A 440 -39.04 -13.46 -9.92
CA PHE A 440 -39.65 -13.83 -8.64
C PHE A 440 -41.07 -14.33 -8.83
N PRO A 441 -41.46 -15.45 -8.17
CA PRO A 441 -42.82 -15.97 -8.23
C PRO A 441 -43.83 -15.05 -7.51
N ALA A 442 -45.12 -15.28 -7.76
CA ALA A 442 -46.20 -14.49 -7.15
C ALA A 442 -46.33 -14.66 -5.64
N THR A 443 -45.83 -15.80 -5.13
CA THR A 443 -45.87 -16.16 -3.68
C THR A 443 -44.48 -16.50 -3.16
N LEU A 444 -44.19 -16.11 -1.93
CA LEU A 444 -43.05 -16.51 -1.18
C LEU A 444 -43.15 -17.99 -0.71
N PRO A 445 -42.04 -18.66 -0.32
CA PRO A 445 -42.07 -20.04 0.18
C PRO A 445 -43.02 -20.25 1.38
N ASN A 446 -43.31 -19.22 2.16
CA ASN A 446 -44.24 -19.24 3.28
C ASN A 446 -45.74 -19.05 2.87
N GLY A 447 -46.03 -18.95 1.57
CA GLY A 447 -47.36 -18.77 1.00
C GLY A 447 -47.89 -17.34 0.96
N GLN A 448 -47.13 -16.36 1.44
CA GLN A 448 -47.49 -14.94 1.37
C GLN A 448 -47.27 -14.38 -0.05
N ALA A 449 -48.00 -13.31 -0.39
CA ALA A 449 -47.76 -12.60 -1.65
C ALA A 449 -46.31 -12.07 -1.69
N ASN A 450 -45.65 -12.24 -2.82
CA ASN A 450 -44.29 -11.76 -3.01
C ASN A 450 -44.28 -10.34 -3.58
N PRO A 451 -43.80 -9.33 -2.83
CA PRO A 451 -43.71 -7.96 -3.34
C PRO A 451 -42.78 -7.79 -4.54
N LEU A 452 -41.86 -8.75 -4.77
CA LEU A 452 -40.97 -8.75 -5.95
C LEU A 452 -41.53 -9.53 -7.14
N ALA A 453 -42.81 -10.01 -7.08
CA ALA A 453 -43.39 -10.84 -8.12
C ALA A 453 -43.19 -10.26 -9.52
N GLY A 454 -42.69 -11.10 -10.46
CA GLY A 454 -42.40 -10.70 -11.83
C GLY A 454 -41.14 -9.88 -12.06
N GLN A 455 -40.51 -9.34 -11.02
CA GLN A 455 -39.23 -8.63 -11.13
C GLN A 455 -38.07 -9.62 -11.47
N LEU A 456 -37.10 -9.12 -12.23
CA LEU A 456 -35.87 -9.87 -12.49
C LEU A 456 -34.99 -9.90 -11.23
N ALA A 457 -34.43 -11.06 -10.93
CA ALA A 457 -33.39 -11.17 -9.91
C ALA A 457 -32.07 -10.57 -10.41
N SER A 458 -31.21 -10.16 -9.46
CA SER A 458 -29.86 -9.68 -9.75
C SER A 458 -29.07 -10.75 -10.51
N ILE A 459 -28.23 -10.31 -11.44
CA ILE A 459 -27.39 -11.17 -12.25
C ILE A 459 -26.02 -11.36 -11.62
N ALA A 460 -25.34 -12.46 -11.98
CA ALA A 460 -24.02 -12.89 -11.53
C ALA A 460 -23.89 -13.19 -10.02
N ALA A 461 -22.79 -13.84 -9.65
CA ALA A 461 -22.46 -14.10 -8.26
C ALA A 461 -22.32 -12.80 -7.47
N GLN A 462 -22.90 -12.77 -6.28
CA GLN A 462 -23.08 -11.54 -5.49
C GLN A 462 -21.87 -11.17 -4.59
N ALA A 463 -20.80 -11.95 -4.61
CA ALA A 463 -19.68 -11.73 -3.72
C ALA A 463 -18.66 -10.75 -4.28
N ALA A 464 -18.31 -10.92 -5.55
CA ALA A 464 -17.15 -10.32 -6.16
C ALA A 464 -17.40 -9.90 -7.59
N ALA A 465 -16.45 -9.21 -8.13
CA ALA A 465 -16.30 -9.08 -9.55
C ALA A 465 -16.04 -10.45 -10.18
N VAL A 466 -16.84 -10.85 -11.15
CA VAL A 466 -16.70 -12.13 -11.86
C VAL A 466 -16.16 -11.86 -13.25
N ILE A 467 -15.05 -12.53 -13.61
CA ILE A 467 -14.50 -12.41 -14.97
C ILE A 467 -15.20 -13.43 -15.87
N SER A 468 -15.88 -12.91 -16.89
CA SER A 468 -16.44 -13.72 -17.98
C SER A 468 -15.40 -14.01 -19.05
N PRO A 469 -15.57 -15.00 -19.94
CA PRO A 469 -14.67 -15.22 -21.07
C PRO A 469 -14.45 -14.00 -21.98
N GLN A 470 -15.42 -13.08 -22.03
CA GLN A 470 -15.34 -11.84 -22.80
C GLN A 470 -14.46 -10.77 -22.14
N ASP A 471 -14.25 -10.90 -20.82
CA ASP A 471 -13.48 -9.97 -20.01
C ASP A 471 -12.06 -10.50 -19.74
N THR A 472 -11.69 -11.66 -20.27
CA THR A 472 -10.33 -12.18 -20.16
C THR A 472 -9.34 -11.37 -20.97
N THR A 473 -8.15 -11.18 -20.43
CA THR A 473 -7.04 -10.49 -21.12
C THR A 473 -5.72 -11.22 -20.95
N SER A 474 -4.84 -11.04 -21.92
CA SER A 474 -3.45 -11.49 -21.85
C SER A 474 -2.58 -10.50 -22.61
N LEU A 475 -1.90 -9.62 -21.89
CA LEU A 475 -1.01 -8.61 -22.44
C LEU A 475 0.40 -8.83 -21.95
N GLN A 476 1.37 -8.53 -22.79
CA GLN A 476 2.79 -8.57 -22.46
C GLN A 476 3.53 -7.46 -23.17
N ARG A 477 4.69 -7.06 -22.62
CA ARG A 477 5.60 -6.11 -23.26
C ARG A 477 7.04 -6.33 -22.85
N ASN A 478 7.98 -5.84 -23.68
CA ASN A 478 9.37 -5.71 -23.35
C ASN A 478 9.73 -4.24 -23.16
N ASN A 479 10.67 -4.00 -22.26
CA ASN A 479 11.34 -2.73 -22.06
C ASN A 479 12.85 -2.96 -22.15
N TYR A 480 13.54 -2.10 -22.87
CA TYR A 480 14.98 -2.06 -23.00
C TYR A 480 15.48 -0.71 -22.52
N ALA A 481 16.44 -0.68 -21.62
CA ALA A 481 16.94 0.56 -21.07
C ALA A 481 18.47 0.59 -21.01
N ALA A 482 19.02 1.79 -21.15
CA ALA A 482 20.42 2.09 -20.91
C ALA A 482 20.52 3.34 -20.04
N TYR A 483 21.46 3.36 -19.10
CA TYR A 483 21.72 4.51 -18.25
C TYR A 483 23.22 4.77 -18.08
N VAL A 484 23.53 6.04 -17.73
CA VAL A 484 24.82 6.48 -17.29
C VAL A 484 24.68 7.48 -16.15
N ASP A 485 25.57 7.42 -15.18
CA ASP A 485 25.60 8.23 -13.96
C ASP A 485 27.02 8.70 -13.69
N PHE A 486 27.19 10.03 -13.44
CA PHE A 486 28.46 10.69 -13.21
C PHE A 486 28.44 11.43 -11.87
N GLY A 487 29.18 10.91 -10.90
CA GLY A 487 29.41 11.58 -9.62
C GLY A 487 30.74 12.33 -9.63
N ILE A 488 30.71 13.64 -9.46
CA ILE A 488 31.90 14.51 -9.58
C ILE A 488 32.05 15.34 -8.29
N THR A 489 33.29 15.48 -7.81
CA THR A 489 33.65 16.41 -6.73
C THR A 489 34.56 17.51 -7.29
N PRO A 490 33.99 18.58 -7.91
CA PRO A 490 34.78 19.61 -8.57
C PRO A 490 35.68 20.40 -7.62
N ILE A 491 35.19 20.59 -6.39
CA ILE A 491 35.92 21.17 -5.25
C ILE A 491 35.52 20.41 -3.99
N GLU A 492 36.37 20.33 -3.00
CA GLU A 492 36.17 19.54 -1.79
C GLU A 492 34.76 19.65 -1.15
N PRO A 493 34.17 20.83 -0.95
CA PRO A 493 32.86 20.97 -0.34
C PRO A 493 31.67 20.72 -1.29
N LEU A 494 31.88 20.54 -2.60
CA LEU A 494 30.81 20.40 -3.58
C LEU A 494 30.84 19.03 -4.26
N PHE A 495 29.75 18.30 -4.07
CA PHE A 495 29.46 17.08 -4.83
C PHE A 495 28.33 17.34 -5.83
N VAL A 496 28.49 16.87 -7.06
CA VAL A 496 27.51 16.95 -8.15
C VAL A 496 27.33 15.58 -8.78
N ASP A 497 26.11 15.19 -9.03
CA ASP A 497 25.71 13.92 -9.62
C ASP A 497 24.76 14.14 -10.80
N LEU A 498 25.09 13.58 -11.96
CA LEU A 498 24.30 13.66 -13.18
C LEU A 498 23.98 12.26 -13.70
N ALA A 499 22.71 11.91 -13.67
CA ALA A 499 22.20 10.65 -14.22
C ALA A 499 21.34 10.88 -15.47
N LEU A 500 21.52 10.01 -16.47
CA LEU A 500 20.74 9.97 -17.70
C LEU A 500 20.30 8.54 -17.99
N ARG A 501 19.04 8.34 -18.40
CA ARG A 501 18.49 7.04 -18.78
C ARG A 501 17.57 7.19 -19.98
N ALA A 502 17.73 6.28 -20.95
CA ALA A 502 16.80 6.11 -22.08
C ALA A 502 16.14 4.74 -21.98
N GLU A 503 14.85 4.67 -22.28
CA GLU A 503 14.07 3.44 -22.30
C GLU A 503 13.23 3.34 -23.57
N HIS A 504 13.07 2.12 -24.06
CA HIS A 504 12.21 1.76 -25.20
C HIS A 504 11.27 0.63 -24.79
N PHE A 505 9.97 0.88 -24.92
CA PHE A 505 8.92 -0.12 -24.79
C PHE A 505 8.43 -0.57 -26.15
N ASP A 506 8.18 -1.84 -26.33
CA ASP A 506 7.66 -2.43 -27.58
C ASP A 506 6.13 -2.31 -27.73
N ASP A 507 5.47 -1.59 -26.80
CA ASP A 507 4.06 -1.21 -26.87
C ASP A 507 3.89 0.30 -27.17
N ASP A 508 2.64 0.81 -27.09
CA ASP A 508 2.30 2.22 -27.35
C ASP A 508 2.98 3.21 -26.36
N SER A 509 3.61 2.73 -25.28
CA SER A 509 4.41 3.57 -24.39
C SER A 509 5.66 4.16 -25.06
N GLY A 510 6.20 3.50 -26.08
CA GLY A 510 7.26 4.01 -26.96
C GLY A 510 8.59 4.32 -26.26
N ASN A 511 9.14 5.49 -26.51
CA ASN A 511 10.45 5.92 -26.03
C ASN A 511 10.33 6.96 -24.92
N THR A 512 11.19 6.84 -23.90
CA THR A 512 11.29 7.81 -22.82
C THR A 512 12.74 8.13 -22.47
N VAL A 513 12.99 9.36 -22.05
CA VAL A 513 14.29 9.80 -21.55
C VAL A 513 14.09 10.48 -20.21
N SER A 514 14.88 10.09 -19.22
CA SER A 514 14.92 10.70 -17.90
C SER A 514 16.30 11.24 -17.59
N ALA A 515 16.34 12.38 -16.94
CA ALA A 515 17.56 13.05 -16.49
C ALA A 515 17.41 13.50 -15.04
N LYS A 516 18.52 13.47 -14.29
CA LYS A 516 18.55 13.93 -12.91
C LYS A 516 19.89 14.61 -12.63
N LEU A 517 19.84 15.76 -11.95
CA LEU A 517 20.99 16.45 -11.42
C LEU A 517 20.79 16.63 -9.91
N ASN A 518 21.72 16.10 -9.14
CA ASN A 518 21.81 16.32 -7.69
C ASN A 518 23.04 17.18 -7.40
N SER A 519 22.96 17.99 -6.37
CA SER A 519 24.12 18.68 -5.84
C SER A 519 24.05 18.74 -4.32
N ARG A 520 25.20 18.67 -3.66
CA ARG A 520 25.35 18.87 -2.23
C ARG A 520 26.58 19.73 -1.97
N TYR A 521 26.38 20.79 -1.17
CA TYR A 521 27.47 21.70 -0.78
C TYR A 521 27.59 21.73 0.73
N GLU A 522 28.79 21.40 1.22
CA GLU A 522 29.14 21.41 2.63
C GLU A 522 29.70 22.78 3.02
N PHE A 523 28.95 23.58 3.79
CA PHE A 523 29.40 24.84 4.32
C PHE A 523 30.34 24.63 5.53
N THR A 524 30.07 23.58 6.29
CA THR A 524 30.89 23.13 7.42
C THR A 524 30.72 21.60 7.54
N ASP A 525 31.55 20.96 8.33
CA ASP A 525 31.47 19.50 8.62
C ASP A 525 30.10 19.08 9.21
N THR A 526 29.36 20.04 9.75
CA THR A 526 28.05 19.78 10.40
C THR A 526 26.84 20.37 9.66
N PHE A 527 27.06 21.16 8.62
CA PHE A 527 25.98 21.82 7.89
C PHE A 527 26.19 21.77 6.38
N ALA A 528 25.23 21.19 5.68
CA ALA A 528 25.22 21.16 4.23
C ALA A 528 23.84 21.50 3.65
N VAL A 529 23.83 21.95 2.41
CA VAL A 529 22.62 22.10 1.59
C VAL A 529 22.66 21.13 0.43
N ARG A 530 21.48 20.71 -0.01
CA ARG A 530 21.33 19.84 -1.17
C ARG A 530 20.22 20.31 -2.09
N GLY A 531 20.38 20.05 -3.38
CA GLY A 531 19.40 20.40 -4.40
C GLY A 531 19.28 19.34 -5.46
N THR A 532 18.07 19.13 -5.94
CA THR A 532 17.76 18.16 -6.97
C THR A 532 16.86 18.77 -8.03
N VAL A 533 17.14 18.49 -9.28
CA VAL A 533 16.24 18.67 -10.41
C VAL A 533 16.23 17.42 -11.25
N GLY A 534 15.04 16.95 -11.62
CA GLY A 534 14.95 15.71 -12.39
C GLY A 534 13.62 15.57 -13.13
N THR A 535 13.64 14.67 -14.09
CA THR A 535 12.46 14.19 -14.79
C THR A 535 12.24 12.73 -14.47
N GLY A 536 10.99 12.30 -14.50
CA GLY A 536 10.61 10.91 -14.34
C GLY A 536 9.43 10.58 -15.24
N PHE A 537 9.11 9.33 -15.31
CA PHE A 537 7.93 8.87 -16.04
C PHE A 537 7.40 7.56 -15.45
N ARG A 538 6.17 7.25 -15.80
CA ARG A 538 5.55 5.95 -15.58
C ARG A 538 4.85 5.50 -16.85
N ALA A 539 5.22 4.35 -17.38
CA ALA A 539 4.47 3.73 -18.47
C ALA A 539 3.08 3.31 -17.98
N PRO A 540 2.03 3.37 -18.82
CA PRO A 540 0.73 2.78 -18.50
C PRO A 540 0.92 1.33 -18.07
N SER A 541 0.29 0.89 -16.97
CA SER A 541 0.37 -0.51 -16.60
C SER A 541 -0.43 -1.37 -17.58
N LEU A 542 -0.03 -2.64 -17.75
CA LEU A 542 -0.77 -3.58 -18.61
C LEU A 542 -2.22 -3.74 -18.13
N THR A 543 -2.49 -3.56 -16.84
CA THR A 543 -3.84 -3.51 -16.28
C THR A 543 -4.62 -2.28 -16.75
N GLN A 544 -4.02 -1.10 -16.77
CA GLN A 544 -4.70 0.11 -17.27
C GLN A 544 -5.05 -0.02 -18.76
N ILE A 545 -4.21 -0.70 -19.53
CA ILE A 545 -4.44 -0.93 -20.96
C ILE A 545 -5.55 -1.96 -21.20
N GLY A 546 -5.49 -3.10 -20.50
CA GLY A 546 -6.26 -4.29 -20.86
C GLY A 546 -7.28 -4.78 -19.84
N TYR A 547 -7.42 -4.14 -18.70
CA TYR A 547 -8.37 -4.59 -17.68
C TYR A 547 -9.80 -4.48 -18.18
N SER A 548 -10.50 -5.60 -18.17
CA SER A 548 -11.92 -5.70 -18.48
C SER A 548 -12.66 -6.38 -17.33
N ILE A 549 -13.78 -5.82 -16.97
CA ILE A 549 -14.68 -6.42 -16.00
C ILE A 549 -16.09 -5.90 -16.23
N SER A 550 -17.05 -6.82 -16.07
CA SER A 550 -18.47 -6.51 -16.03
C SER A 550 -19.00 -6.79 -14.62
N ASP A 551 -19.35 -5.74 -13.90
CA ASP A 551 -19.90 -5.81 -12.56
C ASP A 551 -21.39 -5.47 -12.57
N ASN A 552 -22.17 -6.29 -11.90
CA ASN A 552 -23.62 -6.14 -11.83
C ASN A 552 -24.01 -5.29 -10.64
N ARG A 553 -24.60 -4.16 -10.92
CA ARG A 553 -25.05 -3.20 -9.92
C ARG A 553 -26.54 -2.90 -10.06
N VAL A 554 -27.08 -2.27 -9.07
CA VAL A 554 -28.37 -1.63 -9.13
C VAL A 554 -28.12 -0.16 -9.46
N GLY A 555 -28.59 0.31 -10.60
CA GLY A 555 -28.51 1.71 -11.02
C GLY A 555 -29.85 2.41 -10.95
N ALA A 556 -29.85 3.74 -10.88
CA ALA A 556 -31.05 4.51 -11.04
C ALA A 556 -31.19 4.90 -12.52
N ALA A 557 -32.32 4.55 -13.14
CA ALA A 557 -32.70 5.08 -14.45
C ALA A 557 -32.92 6.60 -14.36
N PRO A 558 -32.94 7.34 -15.49
CA PRO A 558 -33.12 8.79 -15.50
C PRO A 558 -34.44 9.27 -14.85
N ASP A 559 -35.45 8.41 -14.78
CA ASP A 559 -36.71 8.65 -14.10
C ASP A 559 -36.70 8.34 -12.59
N GLY A 560 -35.54 7.94 -12.06
CA GLY A 560 -35.36 7.58 -10.66
C GLY A 560 -35.75 6.14 -10.32
N THR A 561 -36.23 5.34 -11.29
CA THR A 561 -36.46 3.90 -11.07
C THR A 561 -35.16 3.16 -10.87
N ILE A 562 -35.14 2.23 -9.92
CA ILE A 562 -34.01 1.36 -9.66
C ILE A 562 -34.06 0.20 -10.65
N VAL A 563 -33.06 0.11 -11.51
CA VAL A 563 -32.93 -0.93 -12.54
C VAL A 563 -31.64 -1.72 -12.33
N PRO A 564 -31.63 -3.02 -12.65
CA PRO A 564 -30.37 -3.75 -12.78
C PRO A 564 -29.52 -3.08 -13.85
N ALA A 565 -28.31 -2.70 -13.50
CA ALA A 565 -27.34 -2.08 -14.42
C ALA A 565 -26.06 -2.89 -14.42
N VAL A 566 -25.54 -3.16 -15.61
CA VAL A 566 -24.18 -3.70 -15.78
C VAL A 566 -23.23 -2.53 -15.83
N THR A 567 -22.24 -2.51 -14.93
CA THR A 567 -21.13 -1.57 -15.03
C THR A 567 -19.95 -2.27 -15.67
N ARG A 568 -19.46 -1.76 -16.78
CA ARG A 568 -18.33 -2.33 -17.52
C ARG A 568 -17.14 -1.38 -17.49
N ILE A 569 -15.96 -1.91 -17.17
CA ILE A 569 -14.69 -1.27 -17.48
C ILE A 569 -14.24 -1.88 -18.80
N ALA A 570 -14.14 -1.07 -19.84
CA ALA A 570 -13.74 -1.51 -21.18
C ALA A 570 -12.21 -1.32 -21.35
N PRO A 571 -11.49 -2.31 -21.89
CA PRO A 571 -10.10 -2.13 -22.28
C PRO A 571 -9.93 -0.94 -23.22
N VAL A 572 -8.89 -0.14 -23.03
CA VAL A 572 -8.66 1.10 -23.80
C VAL A 572 -8.66 0.86 -25.31
N ASN A 573 -8.05 -0.25 -25.73
CA ASN A 573 -7.95 -0.63 -27.14
C ASN A 573 -9.16 -1.39 -27.69
N SER A 574 -10.25 -1.54 -26.88
CA SER A 574 -11.47 -2.20 -27.37
C SER A 574 -12.28 -1.29 -28.29
N ALA A 575 -13.00 -1.89 -29.24
CA ALA A 575 -13.87 -1.16 -30.16
C ALA A 575 -14.90 -0.29 -29.42
N LEU A 576 -15.40 -0.78 -28.25
CA LEU A 576 -16.32 -0.03 -27.41
C LEU A 576 -15.67 1.23 -26.82
N ALA A 577 -14.48 1.11 -26.23
CA ALA A 577 -13.79 2.26 -25.64
C ALA A 577 -13.41 3.28 -26.73
N GLN A 578 -12.93 2.81 -27.89
CA GLN A 578 -12.60 3.68 -29.02
C GLN A 578 -13.83 4.41 -29.58
N ALA A 579 -14.98 3.74 -29.69
CA ALA A 579 -16.24 4.36 -30.07
C ALA A 579 -16.70 5.44 -29.07
N LEU A 580 -16.30 5.32 -27.82
CA LEU A 580 -16.50 6.31 -26.76
C LEU A 580 -15.35 7.34 -26.68
N GLY A 581 -14.43 7.34 -27.65
CA GLY A 581 -13.36 8.33 -27.77
C GLY A 581 -12.08 8.01 -27.02
N ALA A 582 -11.89 6.76 -26.56
CA ALA A 582 -10.62 6.35 -25.98
C ALA A 582 -9.49 6.38 -27.03
N THR A 583 -8.32 6.78 -26.59
CA THR A 583 -7.06 6.71 -27.37
C THR A 583 -6.07 5.84 -26.61
N SER A 584 -5.02 5.34 -27.28
CA SER A 584 -3.91 4.67 -26.61
C SER A 584 -3.39 5.54 -25.45
N LEU A 585 -2.98 4.89 -24.38
CA LEU A 585 -2.46 5.60 -23.19
C LEU A 585 -1.01 6.02 -23.39
N ASP A 586 -0.73 7.28 -23.16
CA ASP A 586 0.61 7.85 -23.12
C ASP A 586 1.27 7.63 -21.75
N PRO A 587 2.62 7.56 -21.67
CA PRO A 587 3.33 7.58 -20.39
C PRO A 587 3.04 8.86 -19.60
N GLU A 588 2.81 8.71 -18.32
CA GLU A 588 2.76 9.83 -17.38
C GLU A 588 4.17 10.39 -17.19
N LYS A 589 4.35 11.70 -17.25
CA LYS A 589 5.65 12.36 -17.19
C LYS A 589 5.73 13.28 -15.99
N SER A 590 6.86 13.26 -15.28
CA SER A 590 7.06 14.14 -14.13
C SER A 590 8.24 15.09 -14.28
N ARG A 591 8.12 16.23 -13.58
CA ARG A 591 9.20 17.18 -13.31
C ARG A 591 9.28 17.35 -11.81
N ASN A 592 10.49 17.23 -11.27
CA ASN A 592 10.74 17.24 -9.84
C ASN A 592 11.80 18.29 -9.51
N LEU A 593 11.54 19.05 -8.45
CA LEU A 593 12.49 19.98 -7.84
C LEU A 593 12.55 19.68 -6.35
N GLY A 594 13.76 19.59 -5.80
CA GLY A 594 14.02 19.40 -4.38
C GLY A 594 15.05 20.39 -3.88
N PHE A 595 14.86 20.88 -2.66
CA PHE A 595 15.86 21.65 -1.93
C PHE A 595 15.85 21.22 -0.47
N GLY A 596 17.02 20.92 0.08
CA GLY A 596 17.11 20.44 1.44
C GLY A 596 18.33 20.94 2.19
N VAL A 597 18.27 20.82 3.49
CA VAL A 597 19.37 21.09 4.41
C VAL A 597 19.60 19.87 5.29
N THR A 598 20.86 19.59 5.59
CA THR A 598 21.28 18.64 6.59
C THR A 598 22.11 19.34 7.64
N TRP A 599 21.80 19.16 8.91
CA TRP A 599 22.45 19.87 9.99
C TRP A 599 22.67 18.98 11.23
N GLN A 600 23.86 18.99 11.76
CA GLN A 600 24.24 18.32 13.01
C GLN A 600 24.63 19.38 14.05
N PRO A 601 23.63 20.07 14.68
CA PRO A 601 23.88 21.21 15.58
C PRO A 601 24.68 20.88 16.83
N ALA A 602 24.67 19.61 17.22
CA ALA A 602 25.36 19.08 18.39
C ALA A 602 25.73 17.60 18.15
N PRO A 603 26.70 17.05 18.90
CA PRO A 603 26.89 15.61 18.94
C PRO A 603 25.57 14.88 19.24
N ARG A 604 25.32 13.77 18.57
CA ARG A 604 24.10 12.96 18.75
C ARG A 604 22.78 13.67 18.34
N THR A 605 22.85 14.74 17.55
CA THR A 605 21.67 15.44 17.03
C THR A 605 21.80 15.57 15.53
N SER A 606 20.80 15.11 14.79
CA SER A 606 20.70 15.30 13.35
C SER A 606 19.36 15.93 12.98
N LEU A 607 19.37 16.81 11.99
CA LEU A 607 18.20 17.43 11.41
C LEU A 607 18.31 17.39 9.88
N THR A 608 17.24 16.94 9.23
CA THR A 608 17.06 17.11 7.79
C THR A 608 15.76 17.85 7.55
N ALA A 609 15.77 18.76 6.57
CA ALA A 609 14.55 19.45 6.12
C ALA A 609 14.60 19.58 4.60
N ASP A 610 13.60 18.99 3.92
CA ASP A 610 13.55 18.87 2.47
C ASP A 610 12.22 19.38 1.93
N ALA A 611 12.28 20.47 1.17
CA ALA A 611 11.16 21.00 0.41
C ALA A 611 11.14 20.36 -0.99
N TYR A 612 9.95 20.06 -1.49
CA TYR A 612 9.78 19.42 -2.80
C TYR A 612 8.64 20.00 -3.60
N TRP A 613 8.77 19.90 -4.91
CA TRP A 613 7.77 20.23 -5.92
C TRP A 613 7.80 19.16 -7.01
N ILE A 614 6.64 18.53 -7.24
CA ILE A 614 6.46 17.42 -8.18
C ILE A 614 5.27 17.77 -9.07
N GLU A 615 5.48 17.85 -10.36
CA GLU A 615 4.43 18.00 -11.36
C GLU A 615 4.34 16.72 -12.19
N ILE A 616 3.15 16.18 -12.34
CA ILE A 616 2.91 14.98 -13.15
C ILE A 616 1.87 15.35 -14.20
N ALA A 617 2.30 15.30 -15.47
CA ALA A 617 1.46 15.48 -16.63
C ALA A 617 0.90 14.16 -17.13
N ASP A 618 -0.21 14.23 -17.83
CA ASP A 618 -0.86 13.10 -18.52
C ASP A 618 -1.27 11.96 -17.57
N ARG A 619 -1.70 12.28 -16.32
CA ARG A 619 -2.07 11.27 -15.35
C ARG A 619 -3.24 10.41 -15.84
N ILE A 620 -3.06 9.09 -15.69
CA ILE A 620 -4.04 8.11 -16.08
C ILE A 620 -5.07 7.93 -14.96
N ALA A 621 -6.35 8.05 -15.32
CA ALA A 621 -7.45 7.79 -14.43
C ALA A 621 -8.58 7.06 -15.17
N ARG A 622 -9.39 6.33 -14.40
CA ARG A 622 -10.64 5.79 -14.90
C ARG A 622 -11.64 6.93 -15.07
N THR A 623 -12.30 7.00 -16.23
CA THR A 623 -13.38 7.96 -16.48
C THR A 623 -14.53 7.76 -15.49
N GLU A 624 -15.37 8.76 -15.31
CA GLU A 624 -16.68 8.56 -14.70
C GLU A 624 -17.47 7.50 -15.49
N SER A 625 -18.44 6.87 -14.83
CA SER A 625 -19.31 5.91 -15.50
C SER A 625 -20.20 6.64 -16.50
N LEU A 626 -20.10 6.26 -17.77
CA LEU A 626 -20.86 6.78 -18.88
C LEU A 626 -22.16 5.97 -19.02
N TYR A 627 -23.31 6.62 -18.95
CA TYR A 627 -24.62 5.97 -19.09
C TYR A 627 -25.68 6.95 -19.59
N GLY A 628 -26.82 6.41 -19.99
CA GLY A 628 -27.99 7.20 -20.37
C GLY A 628 -28.39 7.01 -21.84
N PRO A 629 -29.59 7.53 -22.23
CA PRO A 629 -30.15 7.29 -23.58
C PRO A 629 -29.29 7.78 -24.72
N ALA A 630 -28.47 8.81 -24.48
CA ALA A 630 -27.59 9.37 -25.51
C ALA A 630 -26.45 8.40 -25.92
N LEU A 631 -26.08 7.46 -25.02
CA LEU A 631 -25.08 6.43 -25.31
C LEU A 631 -25.66 5.19 -25.98
N ALA A 632 -26.98 4.98 -25.92
CA ALA A 632 -27.63 3.79 -26.44
C ALA A 632 -27.29 3.46 -27.92
N PRO A 633 -27.20 4.42 -28.85
CA PRO A 633 -26.80 4.14 -30.23
C PRO A 633 -25.34 3.61 -30.32
N ILE A 634 -24.41 4.15 -29.52
CA ILE A 634 -23.00 3.74 -29.49
C ILE A 634 -22.90 2.32 -28.94
N LEU A 635 -23.54 2.05 -27.79
CA LEU A 635 -23.55 0.73 -27.15
C LEU A 635 -24.16 -0.33 -28.08
N ALA A 636 -25.33 -0.03 -28.69
CA ALA A 636 -25.98 -0.93 -29.63
C ALA A 636 -25.12 -1.25 -30.86
N ALA A 637 -24.41 -0.27 -31.39
CA ALA A 637 -23.51 -0.45 -32.54
C ALA A 637 -22.33 -1.39 -32.20
N GLN A 638 -21.97 -1.51 -30.93
CA GLN A 638 -20.93 -2.41 -30.43
C GLN A 638 -21.50 -3.74 -29.89
N GLY A 639 -22.82 -3.99 -30.07
CA GLY A 639 -23.47 -5.20 -29.56
C GLY A 639 -23.57 -5.27 -28.03
N VAL A 640 -23.46 -4.13 -27.35
CA VAL A 640 -23.55 -4.01 -25.90
C VAL A 640 -24.96 -3.58 -25.49
N ASP A 641 -25.47 -4.13 -24.40
CA ASP A 641 -26.76 -3.73 -23.84
C ASP A 641 -26.79 -2.23 -23.56
N THR A 642 -27.83 -1.54 -24.03
CA THR A 642 -27.97 -0.09 -23.97
C THR A 642 -28.14 0.46 -22.56
N SER A 643 -28.44 -0.39 -21.58
CA SER A 643 -28.49 -0.05 -20.14
C SER A 643 -27.14 -0.14 -19.45
N THR A 644 -26.07 -0.58 -20.17
CA THR A 644 -24.73 -0.75 -19.58
C THR A 644 -24.08 0.59 -19.27
N TRP A 645 -23.53 0.70 -18.07
CA TRP A 645 -22.69 1.81 -17.64
C TRP A 645 -21.25 1.49 -17.99
N THR A 646 -20.61 2.30 -18.79
CA THR A 646 -19.25 2.01 -19.29
C THR A 646 -18.25 3.04 -18.81
N SER A 647 -17.06 2.60 -18.43
CA SER A 647 -15.90 3.45 -18.14
C SER A 647 -14.65 2.84 -18.79
N TYR A 648 -13.61 3.65 -18.97
CA TYR A 648 -12.30 3.22 -19.47
C TYR A 648 -11.20 4.09 -18.85
N TYR A 649 -9.94 3.71 -19.03
CA TYR A 649 -8.80 4.52 -18.57
C TYR A 649 -8.37 5.51 -19.64
N ALA A 650 -7.96 6.72 -19.22
CA ALA A 650 -7.53 7.79 -20.11
C ALA A 650 -6.48 8.67 -19.42
N ASN A 651 -5.60 9.30 -20.20
CA ASN A 651 -4.74 10.39 -19.71
C ASN A 651 -5.62 11.62 -19.49
N ALA A 652 -6.06 11.90 -18.27
CA ALA A 652 -7.20 12.76 -17.99
C ALA A 652 -6.83 14.13 -17.42
N PHE A 653 -5.72 14.26 -16.70
CA PHE A 653 -5.39 15.49 -15.97
C PHE A 653 -3.91 15.58 -15.59
N ASP A 654 -3.49 16.80 -15.26
CA ASP A 654 -2.18 17.12 -14.73
C ASP A 654 -2.28 17.52 -13.25
N THR A 655 -1.30 17.16 -12.45
CA THR A 655 -1.28 17.50 -11.03
C THR A 655 0.03 18.11 -10.61
N ARG A 656 -0.04 18.92 -9.54
CA ARG A 656 1.12 19.48 -8.86
C ARG A 656 1.06 19.17 -7.37
N THR A 657 2.10 18.53 -6.85
CA THR A 657 2.30 18.24 -5.44
C THR A 657 3.49 19.01 -4.92
N ARG A 658 3.33 19.68 -3.78
CA ARG A 658 4.41 20.40 -3.10
C ARG A 658 4.33 20.20 -1.60
N GLY A 659 5.47 20.16 -0.95
CA GLY A 659 5.50 19.95 0.48
C GLY A 659 6.86 20.14 1.11
N LEU A 660 6.93 19.73 2.38
CA LEU A 660 8.10 19.84 3.25
C LEU A 660 8.16 18.61 4.15
N ASP A 661 9.31 17.94 4.17
CA ASP A 661 9.66 16.90 5.12
C ASP A 661 10.67 17.43 6.12
N ILE A 662 10.48 17.18 7.41
CA ILE A 662 11.46 17.48 8.47
C ILE A 662 11.64 16.22 9.30
N VAL A 663 12.88 15.82 9.55
CA VAL A 663 13.24 14.74 10.46
C VAL A 663 14.30 15.23 11.43
N ILE A 664 14.09 14.95 12.70
CA ILE A 664 15.01 15.30 13.79
C ILE A 664 15.22 14.05 14.63
N ASP A 665 16.46 13.66 14.85
CA ASP A 665 16.86 12.61 15.78
C ASP A 665 17.83 13.18 16.81
N HIS A 666 17.65 12.80 18.07
CA HIS A 666 18.51 13.21 19.17
C HIS A 666 18.67 12.09 20.19
N SER A 667 19.87 11.81 20.65
CA SER A 667 20.14 10.89 21.75
C SER A 667 20.63 11.65 22.98
N SER A 668 19.97 11.42 24.12
CA SER A 668 20.31 12.00 25.43
C SER A 668 20.73 10.88 26.37
N GLN A 669 21.83 11.09 27.10
CA GLN A 669 22.28 10.21 28.17
C GLN A 669 22.02 10.85 29.53
N TYR A 670 21.28 10.16 30.38
CA TYR A 670 20.88 10.65 31.69
C TYR A 670 21.58 9.92 32.84
N GLY A 671 22.74 9.28 32.54
CA GLY A 671 23.54 8.53 33.50
C GLY A 671 22.73 7.39 34.14
N ALA A 672 22.58 7.40 35.47
CA ALA A 672 21.83 6.38 36.19
C ALA A 672 20.33 6.24 35.80
N TRP A 673 19.80 7.17 35.02
CA TRP A 673 18.42 7.14 34.51
C TRP A 673 18.31 6.59 33.09
N GLY A 674 19.43 6.09 32.56
CA GLY A 674 19.49 5.47 31.23
C GLY A 674 19.55 6.46 30.08
N ASP A 675 19.30 5.95 28.87
CA ASP A 675 19.42 6.70 27.64
C ASP A 675 18.05 6.89 26.99
N VAL A 676 17.86 8.03 26.32
CA VAL A 676 16.64 8.29 25.56
C VAL A 676 17.02 8.70 24.14
N ARG A 677 16.48 7.98 23.18
CA ARG A 677 16.51 8.37 21.77
C ARG A 677 15.18 9.02 21.40
N TRP A 678 15.25 10.30 21.04
CA TRP A 678 14.12 11.11 20.61
C TRP A 678 14.07 11.15 19.09
N SER A 679 12.87 11.05 18.51
CA SER A 679 12.65 11.26 17.09
C SER A 679 11.45 12.18 16.88
N ALA A 680 11.54 13.05 15.89
CA ALA A 680 10.44 13.90 15.44
C ALA A 680 10.42 13.97 13.92
N GLY A 681 9.34 13.53 13.32
CA GLY A 681 9.09 13.59 11.90
C GLY A 681 7.88 14.46 11.58
N PHE A 682 7.98 15.28 10.55
CA PHE A 682 6.90 16.12 10.06
C PHE A 682 6.83 16.06 8.54
N ASN A 683 5.62 15.88 8.01
CA ASN A 683 5.33 16.06 6.59
C ASN A 683 4.20 17.07 6.41
N TYR A 684 4.42 18.05 5.54
CA TYR A 684 3.37 18.87 4.94
C TYR A 684 3.29 18.55 3.45
N ASN A 685 2.08 18.36 2.94
CA ASN A 685 1.84 17.97 1.56
C ASN A 685 0.57 18.61 1.01
N LYS A 686 0.63 19.11 -0.21
CA LYS A 686 -0.52 19.67 -0.92
C LYS A 686 -0.48 19.30 -2.39
N THR A 687 -1.44 18.52 -2.84
CA THR A 687 -1.69 18.22 -4.26
C THR A 687 -2.83 19.09 -4.80
N VAL A 688 -2.70 19.55 -6.02
CA VAL A 688 -3.73 20.27 -6.78
C VAL A 688 -3.76 19.75 -8.22
N ILE A 689 -4.94 19.70 -8.82
CA ILE A 689 -5.11 19.49 -10.26
C ILE A 689 -4.85 20.83 -10.92
N ILE A 690 -3.99 20.86 -11.93
CA ILE A 690 -3.57 22.08 -12.64
C ILE A 690 -4.13 22.16 -14.05
N ASP A 691 -4.49 21.04 -14.62
CA ASP A 691 -5.15 20.93 -15.91
C ASP A 691 -6.05 19.69 -15.97
N VAL A 692 -7.18 19.80 -16.62
CA VAL A 692 -8.10 18.66 -16.90
C VAL A 692 -8.36 18.66 -18.39
N LYS A 693 -8.05 17.56 -19.06
CA LYS A 693 -8.26 17.44 -20.50
C LYS A 693 -9.74 17.44 -20.87
N ASP A 694 -10.05 18.02 -22.02
CA ASP A 694 -11.40 18.03 -22.54
C ASP A 694 -11.91 16.61 -22.87
N ALA A 695 -13.19 16.37 -22.61
CA ALA A 695 -13.82 15.12 -23.01
C ALA A 695 -13.78 14.96 -24.55
N PRO A 696 -13.57 13.73 -25.05
CA PRO A 696 -13.58 13.46 -26.48
C PRO A 696 -14.83 13.99 -27.19
N ALA A 697 -14.67 14.38 -28.48
CA ALA A 697 -15.77 14.89 -29.29
C ALA A 697 -16.97 13.92 -29.36
N ALA A 698 -16.72 12.61 -29.35
CA ALA A 698 -17.76 11.58 -29.32
C ALA A 698 -18.65 11.63 -28.05
N LEU A 699 -18.17 12.24 -26.99
CA LEU A 699 -18.87 12.33 -25.69
C LEU A 699 -19.45 13.74 -25.40
N GLN A 700 -19.17 14.72 -26.27
CA GLN A 700 -19.68 16.08 -26.10
C GLN A 700 -21.21 16.10 -26.23
N GLY A 701 -21.88 16.72 -25.25
CA GLY A 701 -23.33 16.77 -25.17
C GLY A 701 -24.00 15.49 -24.62
N LEU A 702 -23.23 14.46 -24.24
CA LEU A 702 -23.75 13.19 -23.73
C LEU A 702 -23.70 13.12 -22.18
N GLY A 703 -23.67 14.25 -21.49
CA GLY A 703 -23.47 14.32 -20.05
C GLY A 703 -24.48 13.54 -19.23
N SER A 704 -23.97 12.83 -18.23
CA SER A 704 -24.76 12.12 -17.22
C SER A 704 -25.12 12.99 -16.00
N ASN A 705 -24.57 14.20 -15.89
CA ASN A 705 -24.86 15.12 -14.80
C ASN A 705 -26.11 15.98 -15.07
N PRO A 706 -26.82 16.43 -14.02
CA PRO A 706 -27.86 17.46 -14.18
C PRO A 706 -27.27 18.69 -14.89
N GLY A 707 -27.69 18.93 -16.15
CA GLY A 707 -27.12 20.00 -17.00
C GLY A 707 -26.36 19.55 -18.24
N GLY A 708 -26.18 18.24 -18.46
CA GLY A 708 -25.69 17.71 -19.75
C GLY A 708 -24.16 17.78 -19.96
N SER A 709 -23.36 18.08 -18.95
CA SER A 709 -21.90 18.04 -19.09
C SER A 709 -21.33 16.69 -18.64
N LEU A 710 -20.52 16.10 -19.50
CA LEU A 710 -19.69 14.95 -19.15
C LEU A 710 -18.37 15.49 -18.60
N THR A 711 -18.08 15.21 -17.33
CA THR A 711 -16.76 15.45 -16.76
C THR A 711 -15.98 14.13 -16.72
N TRP A 712 -14.79 14.13 -17.25
CA TRP A 712 -13.89 12.96 -17.18
C TRP A 712 -13.44 12.69 -15.75
N VAL A 713 -13.13 13.75 -15.01
CA VAL A 713 -12.82 13.69 -13.58
C VAL A 713 -13.93 14.41 -12.85
N GLY A 714 -14.77 13.64 -12.17
CA GLY A 714 -15.81 14.19 -11.31
C GLY A 714 -15.23 14.79 -10.04
N ARG A 715 -16.03 15.67 -9.40
CA ARG A 715 -15.65 16.35 -8.17
C ARG A 715 -15.24 15.41 -7.02
N ALA A 716 -15.86 14.25 -6.93
CA ALA A 716 -15.47 13.23 -5.94
C ALA A 716 -14.04 12.72 -6.19
N ARG A 717 -13.68 12.49 -7.45
CA ARG A 717 -12.32 12.08 -7.85
C ARG A 717 -11.28 13.16 -7.56
N GLU A 718 -11.62 14.41 -7.82
CA GLU A 718 -10.78 15.54 -7.42
C GLU A 718 -10.50 15.51 -5.91
N GLY A 719 -11.53 15.30 -5.10
CA GLY A 719 -11.42 15.20 -3.65
C GLY A 719 -10.52 14.04 -3.18
N ASP A 720 -10.60 12.89 -3.84
CA ASP A 720 -9.74 11.73 -3.54
C ASP A 720 -8.24 12.07 -3.75
N LEU A 721 -7.95 12.85 -4.77
CA LEU A 721 -6.58 13.26 -5.12
C LEU A 721 -6.04 14.41 -4.27
N THR A 722 -6.90 15.35 -3.83
CA THR A 722 -6.48 16.63 -3.25
C THR A 722 -6.74 16.75 -1.75
N ASP A 723 -7.76 16.09 -1.21
CA ASP A 723 -8.28 16.33 0.15
C ASP A 723 -8.50 15.08 1.00
N ALA A 724 -8.57 13.88 0.39
CA ALA A 724 -8.84 12.63 1.11
C ALA A 724 -7.67 12.15 1.99
N GLN A 725 -6.46 12.63 1.74
CA GLN A 725 -5.29 12.34 2.58
C GLN A 725 -4.92 13.55 3.46
N PRO A 726 -4.35 13.33 4.67
CA PRO A 726 -4.00 14.43 5.57
C PRO A 726 -2.88 15.28 4.98
N LYS A 727 -3.11 16.61 4.91
CA LYS A 727 -2.08 17.56 4.44
C LYS A 727 -0.93 17.76 5.42
N THR A 728 -1.08 17.32 6.66
CA THR A 728 -0.01 17.35 7.68
C THR A 728 0.01 16.07 8.47
N LYS A 729 1.19 15.53 8.71
CA LYS A 729 1.41 14.41 9.59
C LYS A 729 2.64 14.66 10.46
N TRP A 730 2.50 14.40 11.77
CA TRP A 730 3.60 14.44 12.74
C TRP A 730 3.77 13.04 13.31
N VAL A 731 5.01 12.62 13.46
CA VAL A 731 5.40 11.40 14.17
C VAL A 731 6.42 11.79 15.22
N LEU A 732 6.08 11.63 16.49
CA LEU A 732 6.94 11.95 17.61
C LEU A 732 7.22 10.68 18.40
N GLY A 733 8.50 10.36 18.62
CA GLY A 733 8.94 9.13 19.28
C GLY A 733 9.92 9.40 20.41
N GLY A 734 9.89 8.53 21.44
CA GLY A 734 10.89 8.45 22.49
C GLY A 734 11.13 6.99 22.84
N LYS A 735 12.37 6.51 22.67
CA LYS A 735 12.81 5.19 23.10
C LYS A 735 13.74 5.38 24.31
N TRP A 736 13.27 5.01 25.50
CA TRP A 736 14.06 5.03 26.73
C TRP A 736 14.57 3.63 27.04
N THR A 737 15.85 3.55 27.40
CA THR A 737 16.51 2.29 27.74
C THR A 737 17.22 2.46 29.08
N LEU A 738 17.00 1.56 30.04
CA LEU A 738 17.64 1.51 31.34
C LEU A 738 18.05 0.07 31.66
N GLY A 739 19.30 -0.29 31.39
CA GLY A 739 19.74 -1.69 31.44
C GLY A 739 18.84 -2.54 30.53
N ASP A 740 18.27 -3.60 31.09
CA ASP A 740 17.40 -4.53 30.36
C ASP A 740 15.99 -4.01 30.09
N LEU A 741 15.60 -2.88 30.70
CA LEU A 741 14.28 -2.28 30.55
C LEU A 741 14.25 -1.31 29.38
N GLY A 742 13.32 -1.54 28.46
CA GLY A 742 13.02 -0.66 27.33
C GLY A 742 11.61 -0.09 27.40
N VAL A 743 11.44 1.18 27.07
CA VAL A 743 10.11 1.80 26.88
C VAL A 743 10.12 2.57 25.57
N ASN A 744 9.20 2.22 24.68
CA ASN A 744 9.02 2.90 23.40
C ASN A 744 7.65 3.57 23.38
N LEU A 745 7.65 4.90 23.25
CA LEU A 745 6.44 5.72 23.15
C LEU A 745 6.46 6.45 21.82
N GLN A 746 5.41 6.29 21.02
CA GLN A 746 5.22 7.02 19.79
C GLN A 746 3.85 7.67 19.75
N THR A 747 3.77 8.91 19.29
CA THR A 747 2.48 9.56 19.03
C THR A 747 2.49 10.16 17.63
N THR A 748 1.42 9.86 16.87
CA THR A 748 1.24 10.32 15.50
C THR A 748 0.03 11.23 15.41
N ARG A 749 0.21 12.44 14.87
CA ARG A 749 -0.89 13.35 14.57
C ARG A 749 -1.21 13.30 13.09
N TYR A 750 -2.41 12.89 12.77
CA TYR A 750 -2.97 12.99 11.42
C TYR A 750 -3.78 14.29 11.31
N GLY A 751 -3.49 15.09 10.26
CA GLY A 751 -4.23 16.31 9.95
C GLY A 751 -5.68 16.03 9.58
N LYS A 752 -6.50 17.08 9.51
CA LYS A 752 -7.87 16.95 9.02
C LYS A 752 -7.89 16.51 7.55
N VAL A 753 -8.93 15.76 7.19
CA VAL A 753 -9.21 15.32 5.82
C VAL A 753 -10.60 15.76 5.40
N LYS A 754 -10.86 15.78 4.10
CA LYS A 754 -12.16 16.14 3.53
C LYS A 754 -12.50 15.15 2.41
N THR A 755 -13.75 14.71 2.37
CA THR A 755 -14.32 13.99 1.23
C THR A 755 -15.19 14.94 0.44
N LEU A 756 -14.90 15.11 -0.84
CA LEU A 756 -15.78 15.80 -1.75
C LEU A 756 -16.77 14.81 -2.35
N GLN A 757 -18.01 15.22 -2.47
CA GLN A 757 -19.05 14.46 -3.13
C GLN A 757 -19.42 15.11 -4.46
N GLN A 758 -20.21 14.45 -5.31
CA GLN A 758 -20.68 15.03 -6.58
C GLN A 758 -21.41 16.36 -6.35
N LEU A 759 -22.19 16.46 -5.27
CA LEU A 759 -22.83 17.70 -4.83
C LEU A 759 -22.10 18.25 -3.59
N GLU A 760 -21.83 19.56 -3.55
CA GLU A 760 -21.15 20.22 -2.43
C GLU A 760 -21.86 20.03 -1.08
N SER A 761 -23.19 19.92 -1.10
CA SER A 761 -23.99 19.63 0.10
C SER A 761 -23.65 18.27 0.72
N GLY A 762 -23.06 17.38 -0.06
CA GLY A 762 -22.58 16.06 0.37
C GLY A 762 -21.21 16.06 1.00
N ASP A 763 -20.44 17.15 0.93
CA ASP A 763 -19.08 17.23 1.45
C ASP A 763 -19.01 16.96 2.94
N ARG A 764 -17.95 16.27 3.36
CA ARG A 764 -17.68 15.93 4.76
C ARG A 764 -16.26 16.30 5.13
N SER A 765 -16.08 16.83 6.33
CA SER A 765 -14.77 17.12 6.93
C SER A 765 -14.60 16.32 8.20
N PHE A 766 -13.42 15.74 8.38
CA PHE A 766 -13.06 14.92 9.52
C PHE A 766 -11.88 15.54 10.25
N GLY A 767 -11.99 15.64 11.57
CA GLY A 767 -11.03 16.34 12.42
C GLY A 767 -9.68 15.66 12.51
N ALA A 768 -8.65 16.43 12.86
CA ALA A 768 -7.33 15.89 13.14
C ALA A 768 -7.37 15.00 14.40
N LYS A 769 -6.57 13.92 14.39
CA LYS A 769 -6.49 12.96 15.50
C LYS A 769 -5.04 12.71 15.91
N TRP A 770 -4.84 12.45 17.19
CA TRP A 770 -3.61 11.94 17.78
C TRP A 770 -3.76 10.46 18.09
N ILE A 771 -2.84 9.65 17.63
CA ILE A 771 -2.77 8.21 17.87
C ILE A 771 -1.50 7.94 18.63
N THR A 772 -1.59 7.30 19.80
CA THR A 772 -0.44 7.02 20.67
C THR A 772 -0.25 5.53 20.84
N ASP A 773 0.98 5.08 20.62
CA ASP A 773 1.43 3.69 20.76
C ASP A 773 2.44 3.62 21.90
N LEU A 774 2.41 2.55 22.68
CA LEU A 774 3.33 2.31 23.81
C LEU A 774 3.74 0.85 23.84
N GLU A 775 5.04 0.59 24.00
CA GLU A 775 5.59 -0.73 24.30
C GLU A 775 6.52 -0.64 25.51
N VAL A 776 6.46 -1.63 26.39
CA VAL A 776 7.42 -1.87 27.46
C VAL A 776 8.03 -3.22 27.23
N SER A 777 9.35 -3.30 27.23
CA SER A 777 10.12 -4.53 27.05
C SER A 777 11.12 -4.74 28.19
N TYR A 778 11.42 -6.01 28.46
CA TYR A 778 12.45 -6.41 29.41
C TYR A 778 13.22 -7.59 28.86
N THR A 779 14.56 -7.49 28.83
CA THR A 779 15.46 -8.53 28.33
C THR A 779 15.94 -9.38 29.50
N LEU A 780 15.76 -10.69 29.38
CA LEU A 780 16.18 -11.69 30.35
C LEU A 780 17.39 -12.45 29.77
N TYR A 781 18.40 -12.69 30.58
CA TYR A 781 19.58 -13.49 30.21
C TYR A 781 20.26 -13.01 28.91
N ASP A 782 20.19 -11.70 28.63
CA ASP A 782 20.77 -11.01 27.46
C ASP A 782 20.18 -11.43 26.09
N ASN A 783 19.29 -12.42 26.05
CA ASN A 783 18.81 -13.01 24.79
C ASN A 783 17.30 -13.30 24.72
N ILE A 784 16.56 -13.17 25.82
CA ILE A 784 15.10 -13.35 25.80
C ILE A 784 14.41 -12.03 26.12
N THR A 785 13.73 -11.46 25.16
CA THR A 785 13.00 -10.20 25.35
C THR A 785 11.49 -10.47 25.49
N LEU A 786 10.92 -10.00 26.60
CA LEU A 786 9.48 -9.99 26.84
C LEU A 786 8.96 -8.59 26.59
N SER A 787 7.93 -8.44 25.77
CA SER A 787 7.30 -7.15 25.50
C SER A 787 5.80 -7.20 25.71
N VAL A 788 5.25 -6.11 26.22
CA VAL A 788 3.81 -5.83 26.29
C VAL A 788 3.58 -4.45 25.74
N GLY A 789 2.66 -4.33 24.81
CA GLY A 789 2.42 -3.08 24.15
C GLY A 789 0.97 -2.86 23.74
N GLY A 790 0.71 -1.67 23.23
CA GLY A 790 -0.55 -1.33 22.59
C GLY A 790 -0.37 -0.28 21.52
N THR A 791 -1.09 -0.45 20.44
CA THR A 791 -1.23 0.58 19.41
C THR A 791 -2.56 1.30 19.65
N ASN A 792 -2.55 2.64 19.46
CA ASN A 792 -3.71 3.46 19.73
C ASN A 792 -4.29 3.21 21.15
N ILE A 793 -3.42 3.33 22.15
CA ILE A 793 -3.75 2.98 23.56
C ILE A 793 -4.96 3.75 24.13
N PHE A 794 -5.32 4.87 23.51
CA PHE A 794 -6.48 5.69 23.90
C PHE A 794 -7.78 5.35 23.14
N ASP A 795 -7.77 4.29 22.31
CA ASP A 795 -8.93 3.83 21.49
C ASP A 795 -9.54 4.96 20.62
N VAL A 796 -8.68 5.81 20.05
CA VAL A 796 -9.14 6.90 19.19
C VAL A 796 -9.69 6.30 17.87
N ARG A 797 -10.86 6.75 17.47
CA ARG A 797 -11.53 6.29 16.24
C ARG A 797 -11.75 7.44 15.26
N PRO A 798 -11.91 7.15 13.97
CA PRO A 798 -12.31 8.16 12.98
C PRO A 798 -13.63 8.83 13.37
N ASP A 799 -13.83 10.06 12.90
CA ASP A 799 -15.11 10.73 13.04
C ASP A 799 -16.21 9.95 12.30
N LYS A 800 -17.41 9.98 12.84
CA LYS A 800 -18.59 9.38 12.20
C LYS A 800 -19.10 10.27 11.06
N ASN A 801 -19.64 9.64 10.05
CA ASN A 801 -20.43 10.34 9.03
C ASN A 801 -21.66 10.98 9.68
N ALA A 802 -21.97 12.23 9.31
CA ALA A 802 -23.12 12.95 9.85
C ALA A 802 -24.46 12.32 9.43
N ILE A 803 -24.50 11.62 8.29
CA ILE A 803 -25.66 10.89 7.79
C ILE A 803 -25.35 9.40 7.95
N PRO A 804 -26.10 8.69 8.81
CA PRO A 804 -25.94 7.25 8.95
C PRO A 804 -26.21 6.54 7.62
N SER A 805 -25.36 5.60 7.28
CA SER A 805 -25.62 4.70 6.15
C SER A 805 -26.77 3.77 6.49
N ALA A 806 -27.67 3.54 5.54
CA ALA A 806 -28.79 2.63 5.70
C ALA A 806 -28.37 1.20 6.09
N VAL A 807 -27.16 0.81 5.74
CA VAL A 807 -26.56 -0.51 6.06
C VAL A 807 -25.64 -0.49 7.28
N GLY A 808 -25.53 0.65 8.00
CA GLY A 808 -24.73 0.75 9.22
C GLY A 808 -23.27 1.19 9.02
N LEU A 809 -22.87 1.67 7.85
CA LEU A 809 -21.55 2.25 7.61
C LEU A 809 -21.50 3.70 8.09
N ASN A 810 -20.98 3.93 9.29
CA ASN A 810 -20.99 5.26 9.91
C ASN A 810 -19.60 5.89 10.09
N LEU A 811 -18.53 5.10 10.12
CA LEU A 811 -17.17 5.63 10.23
C LEU A 811 -16.69 6.14 8.86
N TYR A 812 -15.79 7.12 8.90
CA TYR A 812 -15.10 7.59 7.72
C TYR A 812 -14.23 6.48 7.11
N GLY A 813 -14.64 5.99 5.93
CA GLY A 813 -14.03 4.82 5.28
C GLY A 813 -12.59 5.06 4.77
N ASN A 814 -12.21 6.33 4.48
CA ASN A 814 -10.86 6.70 4.03
C ASN A 814 -10.04 7.30 5.18
N SER A 815 -10.19 6.77 6.40
CA SER A 815 -9.40 7.22 7.55
C SER A 815 -7.90 7.14 7.26
N PRO A 816 -7.10 8.15 7.61
CA PRO A 816 -5.65 8.10 7.44
C PRO A 816 -4.93 7.21 8.47
N PHE A 817 -5.66 6.65 9.41
CA PHE A 817 -5.18 5.70 10.42
C PHE A 817 -6.17 4.56 10.60
N TYR A 818 -5.73 3.48 11.21
CA TYR A 818 -6.53 2.28 11.40
C TYR A 818 -7.83 2.55 12.18
N PRO A 819 -9.01 2.22 11.61
CA PRO A 819 -10.30 2.58 12.19
C PRO A 819 -10.79 1.65 13.29
N GLY A 820 -10.20 0.48 13.48
CA GLY A 820 -10.60 -0.55 14.45
C GLY A 820 -10.36 -0.16 15.91
N GLY A 821 -9.70 0.98 16.19
CA GLY A 821 -9.44 1.44 17.54
C GLY A 821 -8.18 0.85 18.17
N GLY A 822 -8.17 0.74 19.50
CA GLY A 822 -7.04 0.28 20.28
C GLY A 822 -6.77 -1.22 20.13
N PHE A 823 -5.48 -1.59 20.09
CA PHE A 823 -5.00 -2.96 19.98
C PHE A 823 -3.92 -3.19 21.03
N TRP A 824 -3.99 -4.29 21.78
CA TRP A 824 -2.94 -4.69 22.72
C TRP A 824 -2.24 -5.95 22.22
N TYR A 825 -0.98 -6.12 22.60
CA TYR A 825 -0.21 -7.31 22.27
C TYR A 825 0.81 -7.65 23.36
N SER A 826 1.24 -8.91 23.35
CA SER A 826 2.42 -9.41 24.04
C SER A 826 3.34 -10.13 23.05
N LYS A 827 4.64 -10.00 23.26
CA LYS A 827 5.65 -10.62 22.40
C LYS A 827 6.72 -11.29 23.29
N ILE A 828 7.19 -12.43 22.83
CA ILE A 828 8.38 -13.11 23.35
C ILE A 828 9.33 -13.22 22.15
N ALA A 829 10.56 -12.77 22.33
CA ALA A 829 11.61 -12.88 21.32
C ALA A 829 12.84 -13.54 21.94
N TYR A 830 13.57 -14.31 21.11
CA TYR A 830 14.82 -14.97 21.48
C TYR A 830 15.85 -14.71 20.39
N ASP A 831 16.95 -14.08 20.76
CA ASP A 831 18.09 -13.81 19.91
C ASP A 831 19.25 -14.77 20.29
N PHE A 832 19.93 -15.38 19.29
CA PHE A 832 20.97 -16.40 19.49
C PHE A 832 22.12 -16.31 18.52
#